data_3ed656b96532b645857d568efab8827b
#
_entry.id   3ed656b96532b645857d568efab8827b
#
_cell.length_a   1.000
_cell.length_b   1.000
_cell.length_c   1.000
_cell.angle_alpha   90.00
_cell.angle_beta   90.00
_cell.angle_gamma   90.00
#
_symmetry.space_group_name_H-M   'P 1'
#
loop_
_entity.id
_entity.type
_entity.pdbx_description
1 polymer ?
#
loop_
_entity_poly.entity_id
_entity_poly.type
_entity_poly.pdbx_seq_one_letter_code
_entity_poly.pdbx_strand_id
1 'polypeptide(L)'
;MLSRLSRLPQGRRLLRVVPSRSLSTTQESSVPWKPSTLLIGAVATLATGFAIGRWSRVTENEHELPQRALTSGLPRTCCDEDYTEEQRALPARLARIVGKENLLDGRHESTQTLPYLTGARLGSGGSALAILTPQSLQDVVNCVKLIVDANCVIMPQGANTGLTGGSVPRTQTGDKRPVVIISMKRLDAIFPIDNGKRVVCMAGAGLATLSKEIPSWFPDRESHSILGSTFLNPTTAAGVALGSGGTQLRKGPAYTDRAMYIKVWQNKFGENVVNVVNALGIAGIEDENFHEGKGNAVEQLDSYQRDVKGGFGRAMSKSSDSEHGKASAHDAKYAHQICEHDNNVSRYNANCAGTECNRSEGKVLILATVHDTFQKPLSTRTFWISFNDLQTALDFRRDVCLDNADDLPLSVEYMDRDTFDVIDQSGRIMATVIKVVGLTGSTLRQLWNVKLWVESLPISGAHLWCDKLLYFLNPMCPAILPKRIMEVGKKMDHHAAISVGEFGNGNMDKLLDRLQAFASKHGKDKIVINECQSDAEVQGLTAFRFVAAPAFRTWCVGEGAQGVSVDYALPKNGGQIPKISSKPMKRMRYSHFGCNVVHEDLAFAPEVDAHAAKMELKKTVEFDNGGKLPAEHGHGTEYHAPPDTQERWKKMDPLNVFNPGVGGLSYKERYQE
;
A
#
# COMPACT_ATOMS: atom_id res chain seq x y z
N MET A 1 -26.17 38.90 -15.51
CA MET A 1 -26.46 39.23 -16.91
C MET A 1 -26.48 37.98 -17.73
N LEU A 2 -27.65 37.70 -18.23
CA LEU A 2 -28.07 36.90 -19.39
C LEU A 2 -27.68 35.41 -19.38
N SER A 3 -28.50 34.48 -19.09
CA SER A 3 -29.90 34.08 -19.40
C SER A 3 -30.14 33.68 -20.86
N ARG A 4 -30.67 32.41 -21.00
CA ARG A 4 -31.53 31.88 -22.09
C ARG A 4 -30.83 31.38 -23.35
N LEU A 5 -31.23 30.33 -24.04
CA LEU A 5 -32.47 29.56 -24.29
C LEU A 5 -32.07 28.21 -24.91
N SER A 6 -32.57 27.09 -24.53
CA SER A 6 -33.75 26.30 -24.90
C SER A 6 -34.10 26.15 -26.39
N ARG A 7 -34.18 24.91 -26.84
CA ARG A 7 -35.22 24.20 -27.61
C ARG A 7 -34.71 23.40 -28.80
N LEU A 8 -35.05 22.12 -28.76
CA LEU A 8 -35.13 21.17 -29.91
C LEU A 8 -36.21 21.62 -30.91
N PRO A 9 -36.17 21.08 -32.17
CA PRO A 9 -37.16 20.09 -32.48
C PRO A 9 -36.71 18.89 -33.32
N GLN A 10 -37.53 17.84 -33.21
CA GLN A 10 -37.54 16.61 -33.99
C GLN A 10 -37.90 16.83 -35.46
N GLY A 11 -37.39 15.94 -36.35
CA GLY A 11 -37.81 15.93 -37.75
C GLY A 11 -37.27 14.72 -38.55
N ARG A 12 -38.04 13.64 -38.53
CA ARG A 12 -38.39 12.71 -39.61
C ARG A 12 -37.35 12.21 -40.64
N ARG A 13 -37.35 10.89 -40.73
CA ARG A 13 -36.90 9.95 -41.78
C ARG A 13 -37.17 10.39 -43.21
N LEU A 14 -36.24 10.09 -44.11
CA LEU A 14 -36.49 9.68 -45.49
C LEU A 14 -35.43 8.71 -45.96
N LEU A 15 -35.85 7.51 -46.27
CA LEU A 15 -35.15 6.48 -47.05
C LEU A 15 -34.96 6.98 -48.47
N ARG A 16 -33.77 6.94 -49.00
CA ARG A 16 -33.53 6.99 -50.45
C ARG A 16 -32.82 5.73 -50.92
N VAL A 17 -33.53 4.99 -51.71
CA VAL A 17 -33.07 3.87 -52.54
C VAL A 17 -32.15 4.45 -53.62
N VAL A 18 -30.99 3.84 -53.84
CA VAL A 18 -30.09 4.12 -54.93
C VAL A 18 -29.91 2.84 -55.80
N PRO A 19 -30.03 2.94 -57.12
CA PRO A 19 -30.12 1.78 -57.99
C PRO A 19 -28.72 1.17 -58.26
N SER A 20 -28.74 -0.14 -58.51
CA SER A 20 -27.62 -0.98 -58.97
C SER A 20 -27.06 -0.46 -60.29
N ARG A 21 -25.74 -0.25 -60.33
CA ARG A 21 -24.96 -0.11 -61.59
C ARG A 21 -24.07 -1.33 -61.77
N SER A 22 -24.10 -1.80 -62.99
CA SER A 22 -23.42 -2.93 -63.58
C SER A 22 -21.89 -2.87 -63.39
N LEU A 23 -21.31 -4.04 -63.10
CA LEU A 23 -19.90 -4.35 -63.16
C LEU A 23 -19.37 -4.16 -64.60
N SER A 24 -18.43 -3.24 -64.79
CA SER A 24 -17.51 -3.21 -65.94
C SER A 24 -16.17 -3.77 -65.46
N THR A 25 -15.75 -4.82 -66.12
CA THR A 25 -14.41 -5.42 -66.05
C THR A 25 -13.35 -4.39 -66.40
N THR A 26 -12.53 -3.99 -65.43
CA THR A 26 -11.28 -3.26 -65.69
C THR A 26 -10.09 -4.20 -65.41
N GLN A 27 -9.23 -4.27 -66.42
CA GLN A 27 -7.95 -4.97 -66.42
C GLN A 27 -7.11 -4.66 -65.18
N GLU A 28 -6.62 -5.70 -64.50
CA GLU A 28 -5.60 -5.61 -63.48
C GLU A 28 -4.29 -5.12 -64.11
N SER A 29 -3.90 -3.90 -63.81
CA SER A 29 -2.53 -3.44 -64.00
C SER A 29 -1.74 -3.88 -62.75
N SER A 30 -0.93 -4.92 -62.88
CA SER A 30 0.06 -5.32 -61.85
C SER A 30 1.12 -4.22 -61.72
N VAL A 31 0.99 -3.39 -60.69
CA VAL A 31 2.05 -2.47 -60.26
C VAL A 31 3.10 -3.31 -59.52
N PRO A 32 4.36 -3.38 -60.01
CA PRO A 32 5.40 -4.13 -59.30
C PRO A 32 5.70 -3.46 -57.96
N TRP A 33 5.51 -4.18 -56.89
CA TRP A 33 5.83 -3.73 -55.50
C TRP A 33 7.34 -3.45 -55.42
N LYS A 34 7.70 -2.25 -54.99
CA LYS A 34 9.10 -1.90 -54.74
C LYS A 34 9.69 -2.83 -53.68
N PRO A 35 10.94 -3.28 -53.78
CA PRO A 35 11.58 -4.14 -52.78
C PRO A 35 11.52 -3.59 -51.37
N SER A 36 11.52 -2.26 -51.22
CA SER A 36 11.35 -1.58 -49.95
C SER A 36 9.95 -1.78 -49.31
N THR A 37 8.89 -1.87 -50.12
CA THR A 37 7.52 -2.10 -49.67
C THR A 37 7.31 -3.54 -49.20
N LEU A 38 7.94 -4.51 -49.89
CA LEU A 38 7.95 -5.91 -49.47
C LEU A 38 8.73 -6.10 -48.17
N LEU A 39 9.87 -5.41 -48.03
CA LEU A 39 10.66 -5.46 -46.79
C LEU A 39 9.89 -4.87 -45.59
N ILE A 40 9.23 -3.73 -45.76
CA ILE A 40 8.39 -3.12 -44.74
C ILE A 40 7.22 -4.04 -44.40
N GLY A 41 6.57 -4.66 -45.39
CA GLY A 41 5.50 -5.63 -45.16
C GLY A 41 5.99 -6.86 -44.39
N ALA A 42 7.14 -7.42 -44.76
CA ALA A 42 7.74 -8.57 -44.07
C ALA A 42 8.14 -8.23 -42.63
N VAL A 43 8.75 -7.07 -42.41
CA VAL A 43 9.10 -6.60 -41.06
C VAL A 43 7.85 -6.36 -40.21
N ALA A 44 6.80 -5.76 -40.79
CA ALA A 44 5.52 -5.56 -40.12
C ALA A 44 4.86 -6.90 -39.77
N THR A 45 4.87 -7.88 -40.68
CA THR A 45 4.30 -9.21 -40.42
C THR A 45 5.10 -9.98 -39.37
N LEU A 46 6.44 -9.92 -39.41
CA LEU A 46 7.29 -10.52 -38.38
C LEU A 46 7.10 -9.85 -37.00
N ALA A 47 7.03 -8.52 -36.97
CA ALA A 47 6.76 -7.76 -35.76
C ALA A 47 5.36 -8.09 -35.20
N THR A 48 4.35 -8.22 -36.06
CA THR A 48 2.99 -8.61 -35.68
C THR A 48 2.95 -10.05 -35.17
N GLY A 49 3.62 -10.98 -35.86
CA GLY A 49 3.74 -12.38 -35.45
C GLY A 49 4.47 -12.54 -34.13
N PHE A 50 5.56 -11.81 -33.94
CA PHE A 50 6.29 -11.76 -32.68
C PHE A 50 5.42 -11.16 -31.56
N ALA A 51 4.71 -10.07 -31.84
CA ALA A 51 3.78 -9.43 -30.92
C ALA A 51 2.64 -10.37 -30.50
N ILE A 52 2.03 -11.08 -31.49
CA ILE A 52 0.97 -12.06 -31.22
C ILE A 52 1.52 -13.24 -30.41
N GLY A 53 2.68 -13.79 -30.77
CA GLY A 53 3.31 -14.87 -30.02
C GLY A 53 3.66 -14.49 -28.59
N ARG A 54 4.13 -13.27 -28.39
CA ARG A 54 4.40 -12.74 -27.03
C ARG A 54 3.11 -12.46 -26.25
N TRP A 55 2.06 -12.01 -26.92
CA TRP A 55 0.73 -11.79 -26.33
C TRP A 55 0.04 -13.10 -25.95
N SER A 56 0.24 -14.16 -26.69
CA SER A 56 -0.44 -15.45 -26.48
C SER A 56 0.13 -16.28 -25.32
N ARG A 57 1.29 -15.92 -24.77
CA ARG A 57 1.80 -16.58 -23.57
C ARG A 57 0.83 -16.38 -22.42
N VAL A 58 0.36 -17.45 -21.82
CA VAL A 58 -0.56 -17.46 -20.69
C VAL A 58 0.13 -18.22 -19.56
N THR A 59 0.08 -17.66 -18.36
CA THR A 59 0.47 -18.36 -17.15
C THR A 59 -0.71 -19.17 -16.67
N GLU A 60 -0.58 -20.49 -16.57
CA GLU A 60 -1.63 -21.37 -16.05
C GLU A 60 -1.71 -21.31 -14.52
N ASN A 61 -0.61 -20.93 -13.85
CA ASN A 61 -0.51 -20.87 -12.39
C ASN A 61 -0.38 -19.41 -11.92
N GLU A 62 -1.51 -18.73 -11.79
CA GLU A 62 -1.58 -17.30 -11.41
C GLU A 62 -1.75 -17.08 -9.90
N HIS A 63 -1.50 -18.11 -9.06
CA HIS A 63 -1.86 -18.10 -7.63
C HIS A 63 -1.30 -16.91 -6.85
N GLU A 64 -0.15 -16.41 -7.28
CA GLU A 64 0.56 -15.36 -6.55
C GLU A 64 0.64 -14.03 -7.31
N LEU A 65 0.21 -13.99 -8.57
CA LEU A 65 0.01 -12.71 -9.23
C LEU A 65 -1.11 -11.96 -8.50
N PRO A 66 -1.01 -10.63 -8.37
CA PRO A 66 -2.07 -9.84 -7.76
C PRO A 66 -3.39 -10.16 -8.46
N GLN A 67 -4.19 -10.99 -7.83
CA GLN A 67 -5.51 -11.34 -8.34
C GLN A 67 -6.49 -10.32 -7.79
N ARG A 68 -7.19 -9.65 -8.67
CA ARG A 68 -8.55 -9.27 -8.37
C ARG A 68 -9.41 -10.39 -8.91
N ALA A 69 -9.98 -11.16 -8.02
CA ALA A 69 -11.02 -12.09 -8.39
C ALA A 69 -12.21 -11.26 -8.89
N LEU A 70 -12.33 -11.20 -10.19
CA LEU A 70 -13.39 -10.46 -10.87
C LEU A 70 -14.34 -11.43 -11.54
N THR A 71 -14.39 -12.64 -11.00
CA THR A 71 -15.34 -13.65 -11.46
C THR A 71 -16.65 -13.48 -10.73
N SER A 72 -17.72 -13.49 -11.49
CA SER A 72 -19.09 -13.61 -11.01
C SER A 72 -19.19 -14.70 -9.94
N GLY A 73 -19.66 -14.35 -8.76
CA GLY A 73 -19.93 -15.27 -7.69
C GLY A 73 -18.81 -15.41 -6.68
N LEU A 74 -18.57 -14.33 -5.88
CA LEU A 74 -17.84 -14.50 -4.63
C LEU A 74 -18.48 -15.61 -3.82
N PRO A 75 -17.69 -16.62 -3.34
CA PRO A 75 -18.23 -17.66 -2.46
C PRO A 75 -18.84 -16.97 -1.24
N ARG A 76 -20.08 -17.26 -0.94
CA ARG A 76 -20.74 -16.72 0.25
C ARG A 76 -20.10 -17.35 1.48
N THR A 77 -19.75 -16.51 2.43
CA THR A 77 -19.29 -17.01 3.75
C THR A 77 -20.41 -17.62 4.55
N CYS A 78 -21.67 -17.16 4.37
CA CYS A 78 -22.88 -17.71 4.98
C CYS A 78 -24.05 -17.58 4.00
N CYS A 79 -24.96 -18.55 4.03
CA CYS A 79 -26.25 -18.42 3.35
C CYS A 79 -27.21 -17.62 4.23
N ASP A 80 -28.10 -16.81 3.62
CA ASP A 80 -29.11 -16.01 4.35
C ASP A 80 -30.01 -16.88 5.24
N GLU A 81 -30.13 -18.17 4.91
CA GLU A 81 -30.88 -19.16 5.66
C GLU A 81 -30.27 -19.46 7.03
N ASP A 82 -28.95 -19.31 7.16
CA ASP A 82 -28.21 -19.51 8.42
C ASP A 82 -28.29 -18.32 9.38
N TYR A 83 -28.79 -17.17 8.93
CA TYR A 83 -28.85 -15.95 9.74
C TYR A 83 -30.06 -15.96 10.69
N THR A 84 -29.83 -15.49 11.92
CA THR A 84 -30.90 -15.22 12.87
C THR A 84 -31.82 -14.11 12.38
N GLU A 85 -33.01 -14.00 12.94
CA GLU A 85 -33.95 -12.90 12.62
C GLU A 85 -33.32 -11.52 12.93
N GLU A 86 -32.58 -11.42 14.02
CA GLU A 86 -31.89 -10.21 14.42
C GLU A 86 -30.79 -9.82 13.41
N GLN A 87 -30.02 -10.78 12.92
CA GLN A 87 -28.99 -10.57 11.89
C GLN A 87 -29.62 -10.16 10.56
N ARG A 88 -30.75 -10.76 10.16
CA ARG A 88 -31.49 -10.36 8.94
C ARG A 88 -32.04 -8.93 9.04
N ALA A 89 -32.47 -8.50 10.22
CA ALA A 89 -32.99 -7.14 10.46
C ALA A 89 -31.86 -6.08 10.59
N LEU A 90 -30.63 -6.50 10.85
CA LEU A 90 -29.50 -5.60 11.15
C LEU A 90 -29.24 -4.56 10.05
N PRO A 91 -29.19 -4.87 8.74
CA PRO A 91 -28.94 -3.85 7.71
C PRO A 91 -29.96 -2.71 7.73
N ALA A 92 -31.23 -3.00 7.98
CA ALA A 92 -32.26 -1.97 8.08
C ALA A 92 -32.09 -1.07 9.31
N ARG A 93 -31.61 -1.64 10.43
CA ARG A 93 -31.29 -0.87 11.67
C ARG A 93 -30.06 0.00 11.45
N LEU A 94 -29.01 -0.52 10.82
CA LEU A 94 -27.79 0.22 10.49
C LEU A 94 -28.07 1.37 9.51
N ALA A 95 -28.93 1.15 8.51
CA ALA A 95 -29.33 2.20 7.57
C ALA A 95 -30.06 3.38 8.22
N ARG A 96 -30.68 3.19 9.39
CA ARG A 96 -31.29 4.31 10.15
C ARG A 96 -30.24 5.18 10.84
N ILE A 97 -29.04 4.64 11.11
CA ILE A 97 -27.94 5.37 11.72
C ILE A 97 -27.15 6.10 10.66
N VAL A 98 -26.60 5.37 9.67
CA VAL A 98 -25.66 5.94 8.70
C VAL A 98 -26.35 6.58 7.49
N GLY A 99 -27.65 6.38 7.29
CA GLY A 99 -28.35 6.71 6.05
C GLY A 99 -28.27 5.57 5.02
N LYS A 100 -29.34 5.41 4.23
CA LYS A 100 -29.42 4.34 3.21
C LYS A 100 -28.34 4.47 2.14
N GLU A 101 -27.95 5.68 1.80
CA GLU A 101 -26.91 6.01 0.81
C GLU A 101 -25.49 5.65 1.29
N ASN A 102 -25.31 5.39 2.57
CA ASN A 102 -24.06 5.04 3.21
C ASN A 102 -23.98 3.55 3.60
N LEU A 103 -24.93 2.74 3.11
CA LEU A 103 -24.97 1.30 3.31
C LEU A 103 -25.09 0.61 1.95
N LEU A 104 -24.19 -0.35 1.70
CA LEU A 104 -24.26 -1.25 0.54
C LEU A 104 -24.52 -2.68 1.01
N ASP A 105 -25.30 -3.43 0.23
CA ASP A 105 -25.46 -4.86 0.43
C ASP A 105 -24.23 -5.61 -0.10
N GLY A 106 -23.42 -6.13 0.79
CA GLY A 106 -22.18 -6.83 0.46
C GLY A 106 -22.35 -8.33 0.14
N ARG A 107 -23.60 -8.84 0.12
CA ARG A 107 -23.88 -10.25 -0.23
C ARG A 107 -23.78 -10.49 -1.74
N HIS A 108 -23.85 -9.42 -2.52
CA HIS A 108 -23.77 -9.46 -3.97
C HIS A 108 -22.60 -8.64 -4.49
N GLU A 109 -21.90 -9.24 -5.45
CA GLU A 109 -20.83 -8.57 -6.17
C GLU A 109 -21.42 -7.51 -7.11
N SER A 110 -20.87 -6.32 -7.05
CA SER A 110 -21.20 -5.20 -7.93
C SER A 110 -20.00 -4.29 -8.08
N THR A 111 -20.01 -3.39 -9.05
CA THR A 111 -18.96 -2.37 -9.19
C THR A 111 -18.84 -1.47 -7.96
N GLN A 112 -19.88 -1.36 -7.14
CA GLN A 112 -19.88 -0.58 -5.91
C GLN A 112 -19.32 -1.36 -4.72
N THR A 113 -19.59 -2.66 -4.61
CA THR A 113 -19.19 -3.51 -3.48
C THR A 113 -17.78 -4.11 -3.65
N LEU A 114 -17.37 -4.40 -4.89
CA LEU A 114 -16.10 -5.03 -5.20
C LEU A 114 -14.87 -4.35 -4.56
N PRO A 115 -14.76 -3.00 -4.53
CA PRO A 115 -13.62 -2.33 -3.88
C PRO A 115 -13.49 -2.58 -2.37
N TYR A 116 -14.55 -3.04 -1.72
CA TYR A 116 -14.57 -3.36 -0.29
C TYR A 116 -14.40 -4.86 -0.04
N LEU A 117 -14.81 -5.70 -0.97
CA LEU A 117 -14.85 -7.15 -0.81
C LEU A 117 -13.56 -7.84 -1.27
N THR A 118 -12.76 -7.20 -2.12
CA THR A 118 -11.50 -7.76 -2.65
C THR A 118 -10.29 -6.95 -2.20
N GLY A 119 -9.21 -7.65 -1.86
CA GLY A 119 -7.94 -7.03 -1.49
C GLY A 119 -7.20 -6.43 -2.70
N ALA A 120 -6.23 -5.56 -2.43
CA ALA A 120 -5.40 -4.96 -3.47
C ALA A 120 -4.48 -5.97 -4.17
N ARG A 121 -4.06 -7.02 -3.47
CA ARG A 121 -3.18 -8.08 -3.97
C ARG A 121 -3.68 -9.47 -3.60
N LEU A 122 -3.82 -9.75 -2.31
CA LEU A 122 -4.30 -11.01 -1.78
C LEU A 122 -5.67 -10.81 -1.14
N GLY A 123 -6.40 -11.90 -1.00
CA GLY A 123 -7.75 -11.88 -0.46
C GLY A 123 -8.77 -11.71 -1.58
N SER A 124 -9.15 -12.84 -2.15
CA SER A 124 -10.27 -12.94 -3.10
C SER A 124 -11.62 -12.67 -2.44
N GLY A 125 -11.63 -12.27 -1.19
CA GLY A 125 -12.77 -11.81 -0.45
C GLY A 125 -13.94 -12.79 -0.34
N GLY A 126 -14.58 -12.75 0.82
CA GLY A 126 -15.90 -13.32 1.04
C GLY A 126 -16.99 -12.28 0.79
N SER A 127 -18.23 -12.64 1.12
CA SER A 127 -19.35 -11.71 1.16
C SER A 127 -19.44 -11.01 2.52
N ALA A 128 -20.13 -9.88 2.56
CA ALA A 128 -20.47 -9.17 3.78
C ALA A 128 -22.00 -8.94 3.84
N LEU A 129 -22.58 -9.03 5.04
CA LEU A 129 -24.00 -8.71 5.25
C LEU A 129 -24.30 -7.25 4.91
N ALA A 130 -23.38 -6.36 5.27
CA ALA A 130 -23.46 -4.94 4.96
C ALA A 130 -22.07 -4.31 4.88
N ILE A 131 -21.95 -3.26 4.06
CA ILE A 131 -20.78 -2.39 3.97
C ILE A 131 -21.23 -0.99 4.37
N LEU A 132 -20.64 -0.46 5.43
CA LEU A 132 -20.96 0.85 5.98
C LEU A 132 -19.89 1.88 5.64
N THR A 133 -20.32 3.09 5.28
CA THR A 133 -19.44 4.25 5.07
C THR A 133 -19.90 5.42 5.98
N PRO A 134 -19.73 5.32 7.31
CA PRO A 134 -20.21 6.31 8.26
C PRO A 134 -19.55 7.68 8.02
N GLN A 135 -20.27 8.75 8.39
CA GLN A 135 -19.84 10.14 8.24
C GLN A 135 -19.52 10.82 9.57
N SER A 136 -19.82 10.15 10.69
CA SER A 136 -19.50 10.62 12.04
C SER A 136 -18.93 9.48 12.89
N LEU A 137 -18.14 9.83 13.91
CA LEU A 137 -17.65 8.86 14.88
C LEU A 137 -18.79 8.32 15.72
N GLN A 138 -19.80 9.14 16.03
CA GLN A 138 -20.97 8.72 16.78
C GLN A 138 -21.76 7.64 16.03
N ASP A 139 -21.88 7.76 14.69
CA ASP A 139 -22.47 6.70 13.86
C ASP A 139 -21.66 5.40 13.95
N VAL A 140 -20.34 5.50 13.95
CA VAL A 140 -19.46 4.32 14.12
C VAL A 140 -19.73 3.62 15.44
N VAL A 141 -19.75 4.36 16.56
CA VAL A 141 -20.00 3.80 17.91
C VAL A 141 -21.36 3.11 17.98
N ASN A 142 -22.40 3.78 17.46
CA ASN A 142 -23.77 3.24 17.44
C ASN A 142 -23.87 1.99 16.56
N CYS A 143 -23.20 1.98 15.40
CA CYS A 143 -23.16 0.81 14.53
C CYS A 143 -22.44 -0.37 15.17
N VAL A 144 -21.28 -0.14 15.79
CA VAL A 144 -20.52 -1.19 16.50
C VAL A 144 -21.40 -1.85 17.55
N LYS A 145 -22.14 -1.08 18.35
CA LYS A 145 -23.04 -1.62 19.36
C LYS A 145 -24.08 -2.56 18.75
N LEU A 146 -24.80 -2.13 17.70
CA LEU A 146 -25.80 -2.96 17.05
C LEU A 146 -25.21 -4.23 16.42
N ILE A 147 -24.03 -4.14 15.83
CA ILE A 147 -23.34 -5.27 15.17
C ILE A 147 -22.93 -6.32 16.21
N VAL A 148 -22.37 -5.87 17.33
CA VAL A 148 -21.95 -6.74 18.43
C VAL A 148 -23.15 -7.41 19.09
N ASP A 149 -24.22 -6.68 19.36
CA ASP A 149 -25.45 -7.21 19.96
C ASP A 149 -26.13 -8.26 19.04
N ALA A 150 -26.02 -8.09 17.74
CA ALA A 150 -26.51 -9.07 16.75
C ALA A 150 -25.54 -10.26 16.51
N ASN A 151 -24.50 -10.39 17.29
CA ASN A 151 -23.43 -11.40 17.14
C ASN A 151 -22.89 -11.48 15.70
N CYS A 152 -22.48 -10.35 15.15
CA CYS A 152 -21.84 -10.24 13.85
C CYS A 152 -20.36 -9.88 13.98
N VAL A 153 -19.58 -10.19 12.95
CA VAL A 153 -18.15 -9.85 12.84
C VAL A 153 -17.99 -8.46 12.25
N ILE A 154 -17.08 -7.67 12.80
CA ILE A 154 -16.69 -6.36 12.27
C ILE A 154 -15.38 -6.48 11.51
N MET A 155 -15.38 -6.06 10.24
CA MET A 155 -14.19 -5.89 9.43
C MET A 155 -13.83 -4.40 9.35
N PRO A 156 -12.89 -3.89 10.16
CA PRO A 156 -12.42 -2.52 10.04
C PRO A 156 -11.68 -2.33 8.72
N GLN A 157 -12.03 -1.30 7.97
CA GLN A 157 -11.40 -1.06 6.68
C GLN A 157 -11.06 0.42 6.48
N GLY A 158 -9.81 0.70 6.12
CA GLY A 158 -9.34 1.98 5.63
C GLY A 158 -9.52 2.10 4.12
N ALA A 159 -8.44 2.44 3.40
CA ALA A 159 -8.45 2.55 1.94
C ALA A 159 -8.40 1.20 1.20
N ASN A 160 -8.33 0.09 1.91
CA ASN A 160 -8.22 -1.27 1.37
C ASN A 160 -7.03 -1.46 0.40
N THR A 161 -5.88 -0.92 0.80
CA THR A 161 -4.63 -0.97 0.02
C THR A 161 -3.64 -2.02 0.53
N GLY A 162 -4.02 -2.77 1.57
CA GLY A 162 -3.19 -3.81 2.20
C GLY A 162 -2.88 -4.95 1.23
N LEU A 163 -1.65 -5.50 1.34
CA LEU A 163 -1.14 -6.53 0.42
C LEU A 163 -1.34 -7.97 0.93
N THR A 164 -1.74 -8.13 2.19
CA THR A 164 -1.80 -9.43 2.88
C THR A 164 -3.22 -9.93 3.15
N GLY A 165 -4.23 -9.35 2.50
CA GLY A 165 -5.64 -9.77 2.63
C GLY A 165 -6.28 -9.51 4.00
N GLY A 166 -5.66 -8.71 4.87
CA GLY A 166 -6.10 -8.49 6.24
C GLY A 166 -7.35 -7.61 6.41
N SER A 167 -7.81 -6.93 5.37
CA SER A 167 -8.90 -5.94 5.44
C SER A 167 -10.16 -6.33 4.66
N VAL A 168 -10.26 -7.58 4.20
CA VAL A 168 -11.42 -8.06 3.42
C VAL A 168 -12.05 -9.29 4.07
N PRO A 169 -13.36 -9.54 3.86
CA PRO A 169 -14.01 -10.75 4.34
C PRO A 169 -13.31 -12.01 3.81
N ARG A 170 -13.32 -13.09 4.58
CA ARG A 170 -12.70 -14.36 4.21
C ARG A 170 -13.75 -15.36 3.77
N THR A 171 -13.35 -16.28 2.92
CA THR A 171 -14.16 -17.44 2.52
C THR A 171 -13.82 -18.65 3.39
N GLN A 172 -14.78 -19.55 3.59
CA GLN A 172 -14.59 -20.86 4.23
C GLN A 172 -13.96 -20.78 5.64
N THR A 173 -14.46 -19.86 6.46
CA THR A 173 -13.92 -19.64 7.82
C THR A 173 -14.38 -20.68 8.84
N GLY A 174 -15.43 -21.43 8.56
CA GLY A 174 -16.13 -22.26 9.55
C GLY A 174 -16.90 -21.44 10.61
N ASP A 175 -16.85 -20.12 10.55
CA ASP A 175 -17.64 -19.21 11.39
C ASP A 175 -18.96 -18.87 10.69
N LYS A 176 -20.06 -19.00 11.40
CA LYS A 176 -21.41 -18.70 10.91
C LYS A 176 -21.82 -17.25 11.12
N ARG A 177 -21.04 -16.45 11.84
CA ARG A 177 -21.34 -15.05 12.08
C ARG A 177 -21.20 -14.23 10.80
N PRO A 178 -22.24 -13.46 10.41
CA PRO A 178 -22.13 -12.58 9.25
C PRO A 178 -21.10 -11.47 9.47
N VAL A 179 -20.46 -11.06 8.39
CA VAL A 179 -19.46 -9.98 8.40
C VAL A 179 -20.11 -8.66 8.04
N VAL A 180 -19.83 -7.61 8.82
CA VAL A 180 -20.14 -6.22 8.48
C VAL A 180 -18.84 -5.46 8.29
N ILE A 181 -18.64 -4.86 7.12
CA ILE A 181 -17.49 -3.98 6.85
C ILE A 181 -17.82 -2.57 7.33
N ILE A 182 -16.94 -1.98 8.13
CA ILE A 182 -16.98 -0.56 8.48
C ILE A 182 -15.82 0.14 7.79
N SER A 183 -16.12 0.86 6.70
CA SER A 183 -15.12 1.63 5.96
C SER A 183 -15.00 3.04 6.53
N MET A 184 -13.83 3.34 7.08
CA MET A 184 -13.54 4.62 7.74
C MET A 184 -13.19 5.74 6.75
N LYS A 185 -13.21 5.49 5.44
CA LYS A 185 -12.70 6.43 4.41
C LYS A 185 -13.35 7.81 4.38
N ARG A 186 -14.57 7.95 4.89
CA ARG A 186 -15.27 9.25 4.92
C ARG A 186 -14.96 10.09 6.17
N LEU A 187 -14.30 9.48 7.13
CA LEU A 187 -13.79 10.13 8.34
C LEU A 187 -12.32 10.53 8.08
N ASP A 188 -12.09 11.45 7.16
CA ASP A 188 -10.77 11.73 6.57
C ASP A 188 -10.17 13.08 6.96
N ALA A 189 -10.77 13.79 7.90
CA ALA A 189 -10.31 15.10 8.33
C ALA A 189 -8.94 15.05 9.04
N ILE A 190 -8.15 16.11 8.83
CA ILE A 190 -6.85 16.33 9.44
C ILE A 190 -6.88 17.69 10.13
N PHE A 191 -6.44 17.77 11.39
CA PHE A 191 -6.45 18.98 12.17
C PHE A 191 -5.05 19.27 12.74
N PRO A 192 -4.44 20.42 12.44
CA PRO A 192 -3.18 20.81 13.06
C PRO A 192 -3.40 21.20 14.55
N ILE A 193 -2.44 20.80 15.38
CA ILE A 193 -2.31 21.22 16.78
C ILE A 193 -0.88 21.72 17.03
N ASP A 194 -0.64 22.42 18.13
CA ASP A 194 0.67 22.88 18.55
C ASP A 194 1.42 23.66 17.46
N ASN A 195 0.74 24.58 16.78
CA ASN A 195 1.28 25.35 15.65
C ASN A 195 1.86 24.46 14.54
N GLY A 196 1.19 23.35 14.22
CA GLY A 196 1.58 22.43 13.18
C GLY A 196 2.70 21.45 13.54
N LYS A 197 3.19 21.47 14.79
CA LYS A 197 4.15 20.45 15.27
C LYS A 197 3.54 19.06 15.34
N ARG A 198 2.21 18.98 15.50
CA ARG A 198 1.43 17.75 15.51
C ARG A 198 0.15 17.92 14.72
N VAL A 199 -0.43 16.80 14.33
CA VAL A 199 -1.72 16.74 13.62
C VAL A 199 -2.59 15.63 14.22
N VAL A 200 -3.87 15.90 14.33
CA VAL A 200 -4.90 14.89 14.58
C VAL A 200 -5.40 14.39 13.24
N CYS A 201 -5.34 13.10 13.03
CA CYS A 201 -5.84 12.44 11.84
C CYS A 201 -7.04 11.58 12.20
N MET A 202 -8.20 11.84 11.58
CA MET A 202 -9.31 10.90 11.65
C MET A 202 -8.93 9.59 10.97
N ALA A 203 -9.59 8.47 11.30
CA ALA A 203 -9.18 7.14 10.87
C ALA A 203 -9.12 6.94 9.34
N GLY A 204 -9.89 7.72 8.59
CA GLY A 204 -9.88 7.73 7.12
C GLY A 204 -8.88 8.69 6.50
N ALA A 205 -8.18 9.51 7.30
CA ALA A 205 -7.20 10.47 6.81
C ALA A 205 -6.10 9.79 6.01
N GLY A 206 -5.93 10.20 4.76
CA GLY A 206 -4.99 9.58 3.84
C GLY A 206 -3.58 10.14 3.94
N LEU A 207 -2.58 9.27 3.83
CA LEU A 207 -1.16 9.66 3.87
C LEU A 207 -0.76 10.60 2.73
N ALA A 208 -1.34 10.42 1.54
CA ALA A 208 -1.10 11.31 0.41
C ALA A 208 -1.66 12.71 0.68
N THR A 209 -2.85 12.80 1.28
CA THR A 209 -3.45 14.07 1.69
C THR A 209 -2.59 14.75 2.74
N LEU A 210 -2.19 14.01 3.78
CA LEU A 210 -1.33 14.52 4.84
C LEU A 210 -0.01 15.06 4.32
N SER A 211 0.65 14.31 3.43
CA SER A 211 1.93 14.68 2.82
C SER A 211 1.85 15.96 1.97
N LYS A 212 0.71 16.21 1.35
CA LYS A 212 0.46 17.41 0.53
C LYS A 212 0.08 18.61 1.38
N GLU A 213 -0.83 18.41 2.35
CA GLU A 213 -1.43 19.50 3.11
C GLU A 213 -0.47 20.09 4.17
N ILE A 214 0.33 19.26 4.85
CA ILE A 214 1.26 19.75 5.88
C ILE A 214 2.21 20.83 5.34
N PRO A 215 2.98 20.61 4.26
CA PRO A 215 3.86 21.65 3.73
C PRO A 215 3.14 22.87 3.16
N SER A 216 1.87 22.75 2.77
CA SER A 216 1.10 23.88 2.26
C SER A 216 0.66 24.83 3.38
N TRP A 217 0.44 24.32 4.59
CA TRP A 217 0.05 25.11 5.76
C TRP A 217 1.25 25.52 6.62
N PHE A 218 2.27 24.65 6.67
CA PHE A 218 3.49 24.84 7.46
C PHE A 218 4.69 24.55 6.55
N PRO A 219 5.21 25.55 5.81
CA PRO A 219 6.23 25.36 4.77
C PRO A 219 7.56 24.77 5.27
N ASP A 220 7.85 24.95 6.56
CA ASP A 220 9.03 24.41 7.25
C ASP A 220 8.83 22.98 7.79
N ARG A 221 7.66 22.40 7.57
CA ARG A 221 7.31 21.08 8.12
C ARG A 221 6.90 20.07 7.04
N GLU A 222 7.02 18.81 7.38
CA GLU A 222 6.60 17.68 6.55
C GLU A 222 5.94 16.58 7.43
N SER A 223 5.14 15.73 6.80
CA SER A 223 4.48 14.61 7.48
C SER A 223 5.48 13.51 7.85
N HIS A 224 5.01 12.54 8.66
CA HIS A 224 5.76 11.31 8.91
C HIS A 224 5.96 10.49 7.61
N SER A 225 6.62 9.36 7.72
CA SER A 225 7.07 8.54 6.60
C SER A 225 5.95 8.19 5.60
N ILE A 226 6.29 8.26 4.31
CA ILE A 226 5.38 7.94 3.21
C ILE A 226 5.56 6.47 2.83
N LEU A 227 4.46 5.73 2.75
CA LEU A 227 4.43 4.35 2.27
C LEU A 227 4.54 4.29 0.73
N GLY A 228 5.11 3.19 0.20
CA GLY A 228 5.34 3.00 -1.23
C GLY A 228 4.08 3.06 -2.10
N SER A 229 2.91 2.63 -1.60
CA SER A 229 1.64 2.65 -2.34
C SER A 229 0.79 3.92 -2.11
N THR A 230 1.42 5.07 -1.96
CA THR A 230 0.75 6.34 -1.66
C THR A 230 -0.28 6.78 -2.69
N PHE A 231 -0.17 6.36 -3.95
CA PHE A 231 -1.16 6.69 -4.98
C PHE A 231 -2.56 6.11 -4.70
N LEU A 232 -2.66 5.03 -3.94
CA LEU A 232 -3.91 4.47 -3.46
C LEU A 232 -4.41 5.17 -2.19
N ASN A 233 -3.62 6.10 -1.67
CA ASN A 233 -3.90 6.90 -0.48
C ASN A 233 -4.25 6.05 0.75
N PRO A 234 -3.34 5.18 1.24
CA PRO A 234 -3.54 4.42 2.47
C PRO A 234 -3.82 5.36 3.64
N THR A 235 -4.61 4.90 4.62
CA THR A 235 -4.97 5.74 5.76
C THR A 235 -3.90 5.72 6.85
N THR A 236 -3.78 6.81 7.60
CA THR A 236 -2.84 6.94 8.73
C THR A 236 -3.13 5.89 9.81
N ALA A 237 -4.40 5.66 10.14
CA ALA A 237 -4.81 4.66 11.11
C ALA A 237 -4.45 3.23 10.68
N ALA A 238 -4.57 2.91 9.38
CA ALA A 238 -4.10 1.62 8.87
C ALA A 238 -2.57 1.49 9.00
N GLY A 239 -1.82 2.56 8.75
CA GLY A 239 -0.39 2.59 8.99
C GLY A 239 -0.03 2.21 10.42
N VAL A 240 -0.71 2.79 11.41
CA VAL A 240 -0.54 2.46 12.85
C VAL A 240 -0.96 1.03 13.15
N ALA A 241 -2.13 0.61 12.66
CA ALA A 241 -2.66 -0.73 12.89
C ALA A 241 -1.76 -1.84 12.35
N LEU A 242 -1.03 -1.58 11.25
CA LEU A 242 -0.12 -2.53 10.63
C LEU A 242 1.35 -2.34 11.05
N GLY A 243 1.68 -1.26 11.76
CA GLY A 243 3.06 -0.89 12.07
C GLY A 243 3.87 -0.64 10.80
N SER A 244 3.23 -0.04 9.80
CA SER A 244 3.83 0.16 8.49
C SER A 244 5.02 1.10 8.54
N GLY A 245 6.07 0.74 7.82
CA GLY A 245 7.24 1.59 7.67
C GLY A 245 7.13 2.54 6.49
N GLY A 246 8.25 2.90 5.94
CA GLY A 246 8.36 3.74 4.75
C GLY A 246 9.83 3.99 4.43
N THR A 247 10.05 4.75 3.38
CA THR A 247 11.40 5.04 2.88
C THR A 247 12.20 5.99 3.79
N GLN A 248 11.50 6.73 4.68
CA GLN A 248 12.09 7.76 5.53
C GLN A 248 12.77 7.18 6.77
N LEU A 249 14.09 7.09 6.73
CA LEU A 249 14.87 6.45 7.78
C LEU A 249 14.81 7.19 9.12
N ARG A 250 14.82 8.54 9.10
CA ARG A 250 14.83 9.38 10.30
C ARG A 250 13.52 9.41 11.09
N LYS A 251 12.38 9.14 10.43
CA LYS A 251 11.04 9.32 11.01
C LYS A 251 10.47 8.09 11.67
N GLY A 252 11.04 6.93 11.41
CA GLY A 252 10.55 5.66 11.91
C GLY A 252 9.25 5.17 11.25
N PRO A 253 8.72 4.04 11.70
CA PRO A 253 7.46 3.48 11.25
C PRO A 253 6.27 4.29 11.75
N ALA A 254 5.09 4.04 11.18
CA ALA A 254 3.84 4.61 11.66
C ALA A 254 3.53 4.08 13.06
N TYR A 255 3.53 4.99 14.03
CA TYR A 255 3.35 4.70 15.45
C TYR A 255 2.74 5.90 16.15
N THR A 256 1.87 5.65 17.13
CA THR A 256 1.42 6.66 18.08
C THR A 256 0.84 6.04 19.35
N ASP A 257 1.14 6.61 20.50
CA ASP A 257 0.47 6.31 21.77
C ASP A 257 -0.81 7.13 21.93
N ARG A 258 -0.99 8.14 21.08
CA ARG A 258 -2.07 9.11 21.17
C ARG A 258 -3.14 8.76 20.14
N ALA A 259 -4.12 7.98 20.56
CA ALA A 259 -5.20 7.52 19.70
C ALA A 259 -6.54 7.45 20.43
N MET A 260 -7.62 7.52 19.66
CA MET A 260 -8.98 7.18 20.09
C MET A 260 -9.42 5.92 19.34
N TYR A 261 -9.94 4.92 20.05
CA TYR A 261 -10.32 3.65 19.46
C TYR A 261 -11.41 2.93 20.27
N ILE A 262 -12.11 2.00 19.62
CA ILE A 262 -13.17 1.19 20.24
C ILE A 262 -12.63 -0.19 20.59
N LYS A 263 -12.96 -0.63 21.82
CA LYS A 263 -12.82 -2.01 22.32
C LYS A 263 -14.16 -2.60 22.63
N VAL A 264 -14.24 -3.94 22.57
CA VAL A 264 -15.45 -4.70 22.87
C VAL A 264 -15.12 -5.87 23.78
N TRP A 265 -15.91 -6.04 24.85
CA TRP A 265 -15.83 -7.20 25.74
C TRP A 265 -17.19 -7.50 26.36
N GLN A 266 -17.31 -8.57 27.12
CA GLN A 266 -18.48 -8.81 27.97
C GLN A 266 -18.17 -8.50 29.43
N ASN A 267 -19.14 -7.87 30.10
CA ASN A 267 -19.08 -7.66 31.56
C ASN A 267 -19.40 -8.97 32.31
N LYS A 268 -19.30 -8.95 33.61
CA LYS A 268 -19.58 -10.11 34.48
C LYS A 268 -21.04 -10.61 34.40
N PHE A 269 -21.94 -9.85 33.82
CA PHE A 269 -23.35 -10.20 33.65
C PHE A 269 -23.62 -10.79 32.23
N GLY A 270 -22.61 -10.92 31.39
CA GLY A 270 -22.75 -11.41 30.01
C GLY A 270 -23.22 -10.35 29.01
N GLU A 271 -23.30 -9.07 29.42
CA GLU A 271 -23.69 -7.98 28.52
C GLU A 271 -22.50 -7.47 27.72
N ASN A 272 -22.73 -7.18 26.44
CA ASN A 272 -21.70 -6.62 25.57
C ASN A 272 -21.41 -5.17 25.94
N VAL A 273 -20.14 -4.85 26.14
CA VAL A 273 -19.66 -3.50 26.44
C VAL A 273 -18.89 -3.00 25.24
N VAL A 274 -19.35 -1.89 24.66
CA VAL A 274 -18.63 -1.13 23.63
C VAL A 274 -18.04 0.09 24.31
N ASN A 275 -16.72 0.17 24.36
CA ASN A 275 -16.02 1.24 25.06
C ASN A 275 -15.13 2.02 24.08
N VAL A 276 -15.21 3.34 24.15
CA VAL A 276 -14.29 4.25 23.49
C VAL A 276 -13.15 4.58 24.43
N VAL A 277 -11.94 4.21 24.04
CA VAL A 277 -10.71 4.60 24.74
C VAL A 277 -10.21 5.89 24.09
N ASN A 278 -10.09 6.96 24.87
CA ASN A 278 -9.54 8.22 24.42
C ASN A 278 -8.19 8.50 25.07
N ALA A 279 -7.13 8.38 24.27
CA ALA A 279 -5.76 8.73 24.65
C ALA A 279 -5.20 9.84 23.74
N LEU A 280 -6.05 10.66 23.11
CA LEU A 280 -5.60 11.72 22.20
C LEU A 280 -4.79 12.80 22.91
N GLY A 281 -5.08 13.08 24.18
CA GLY A 281 -4.41 14.13 24.95
C GLY A 281 -4.62 15.51 24.38
N ILE A 282 -5.85 15.85 23.99
CA ILE A 282 -6.21 17.14 23.41
C ILE A 282 -7.11 17.87 24.39
N ALA A 283 -6.71 19.06 24.84
CA ALA A 283 -7.51 19.89 25.73
C ALA A 283 -8.88 20.21 25.10
N GLY A 284 -9.95 19.95 25.85
CA GLY A 284 -11.33 20.13 25.41
C GLY A 284 -11.90 18.94 24.62
N ILE A 285 -11.14 17.84 24.50
CA ILE A 285 -11.61 16.54 24.03
C ILE A 285 -11.28 15.52 25.12
N GLU A 286 -11.91 15.71 26.28
CA GLU A 286 -11.67 14.92 27.48
C GLU A 286 -12.87 14.02 27.76
N ASP A 287 -12.60 12.84 28.34
CA ASP A 287 -13.65 11.95 28.79
C ASP A 287 -14.19 12.43 30.16
N GLU A 288 -15.20 13.27 30.15
CA GLU A 288 -16.03 13.42 31.32
C GLU A 288 -17.05 12.27 31.37
N ASN A 289 -16.74 11.24 32.14
CA ASN A 289 -17.60 10.12 32.53
C ASN A 289 -18.65 9.68 31.50
N PHE A 290 -18.23 8.83 30.55
CA PHE A 290 -19.08 8.20 29.56
C PHE A 290 -20.36 7.54 30.11
N HIS A 291 -20.38 7.21 31.42
CA HIS A 291 -21.51 6.64 32.12
C HIS A 291 -22.64 7.64 32.46
N GLU A 292 -22.40 8.93 32.37
CA GLU A 292 -23.38 9.97 32.72
C GLU A 292 -23.93 10.79 31.52
N GLY A 293 -23.53 10.50 30.29
CA GLY A 293 -24.07 11.15 29.09
C GLY A 293 -23.74 12.63 28.92
N LYS A 294 -22.71 13.13 29.59
CA LYS A 294 -22.26 14.53 29.49
C LYS A 294 -20.89 14.61 28.81
N GLY A 295 -20.77 15.49 27.79
CA GLY A 295 -19.50 15.93 27.23
C GLY A 295 -18.69 14.82 26.56
N ASN A 296 -19.27 14.14 25.56
CA ASN A 296 -18.66 13.01 24.88
C ASN A 296 -17.51 13.48 23.95
N ALA A 297 -16.28 13.00 24.19
CA ALA A 297 -15.12 13.28 23.34
C ALA A 297 -15.36 12.93 21.87
N VAL A 298 -16.18 11.92 21.58
CA VAL A 298 -16.63 11.54 20.23
C VAL A 298 -17.43 12.67 19.57
N GLU A 299 -18.42 13.23 20.26
CA GLU A 299 -19.24 14.35 19.73
C GLU A 299 -18.43 15.63 19.53
N GLN A 300 -17.49 15.89 20.45
CA GLN A 300 -16.57 17.02 20.34
C GLN A 300 -15.71 16.90 19.10
N LEU A 301 -15.10 15.73 18.87
CA LEU A 301 -14.28 15.48 17.68
C LEU A 301 -15.12 15.51 16.39
N ASP A 302 -16.34 14.96 16.40
CA ASP A 302 -17.29 15.05 15.28
C ASP A 302 -17.67 16.51 14.94
N SER A 303 -17.74 17.39 15.93
CA SER A 303 -18.04 18.82 15.69
C SER A 303 -16.95 19.48 14.84
N TYR A 304 -15.70 19.13 15.08
CA TYR A 304 -14.58 19.60 14.24
C TYR A 304 -14.67 19.05 12.83
N GLN A 305 -15.01 17.77 12.65
CA GLN A 305 -15.10 17.16 11.33
C GLN A 305 -16.21 17.76 10.46
N ARG A 306 -17.36 18.12 11.03
CA ARG A 306 -18.47 18.74 10.30
C ARG A 306 -18.11 20.05 9.63
N ASP A 307 -17.16 20.80 10.19
CA ASP A 307 -16.69 22.10 9.69
C ASP A 307 -15.64 21.96 8.56
N VAL A 308 -15.19 20.73 8.26
CA VAL A 308 -14.11 20.48 7.30
C VAL A 308 -14.65 20.35 5.88
N LYS A 309 -14.10 21.16 4.98
CA LYS A 309 -14.30 21.00 3.52
C LYS A 309 -12.95 20.70 2.88
N GLY A 310 -12.83 19.49 2.32
CA GLY A 310 -11.62 19.11 1.59
C GLY A 310 -10.52 18.40 2.42
N GLY A 311 -10.84 17.89 3.61
CA GLY A 311 -9.95 17.00 4.36
C GLY A 311 -8.99 17.69 5.33
N PHE A 312 -8.81 19.04 5.27
CA PHE A 312 -7.96 19.75 6.21
C PHE A 312 -8.76 20.80 6.99
N GLY A 313 -8.81 20.66 8.32
CA GLY A 313 -9.61 21.51 9.21
C GLY A 313 -8.83 22.66 9.84
N ARG A 314 -9.57 23.56 10.47
CA ARG A 314 -8.94 24.62 11.29
C ARG A 314 -8.12 24.01 12.43
N ALA A 315 -7.11 24.77 12.90
CA ALA A 315 -6.33 24.36 14.06
C ALA A 315 -7.23 24.12 15.28
N MET A 316 -7.04 22.98 15.92
CA MET A 316 -7.63 22.71 17.22
C MET A 316 -6.86 23.48 18.33
N SER A 317 -7.46 23.59 19.50
CA SER A 317 -6.79 24.13 20.68
C SER A 317 -5.57 23.29 21.05
N LYS A 318 -4.66 23.85 21.86
CA LYS A 318 -3.38 23.25 22.25
C LYS A 318 -3.55 21.81 22.76
N SER A 319 -2.59 20.95 22.47
CA SER A 319 -2.46 19.70 23.21
C SER A 319 -2.13 20.02 24.67
N SER A 320 -2.63 19.19 25.56
CA SER A 320 -2.10 19.16 26.93
C SER A 320 -0.67 18.62 26.86
N ASP A 321 0.29 19.33 27.47
CA ASP A 321 1.71 18.96 27.40
C ASP A 321 2.00 17.61 28.05
N SER A 322 2.94 16.88 27.43
CA SER A 322 3.86 15.85 27.96
C SER A 322 3.35 14.58 28.66
N GLU A 323 2.15 14.47 29.19
CA GLU A 323 1.70 13.26 29.91
C GLU A 323 1.06 12.15 29.03
N HIS A 324 0.78 12.42 27.77
CA HIS A 324 -0.08 11.59 26.92
C HIS A 324 0.64 10.65 25.96
N GLY A 325 1.91 10.36 26.18
CA GLY A 325 2.65 9.43 25.33
C GLY A 325 3.18 10.03 24.01
N LYS A 326 3.84 9.21 23.22
CA LYS A 326 4.52 9.62 21.98
C LYS A 326 3.55 9.71 20.82
N ALA A 327 3.77 10.67 19.94
CA ALA A 327 3.02 10.83 18.69
C ALA A 327 3.79 10.31 17.45
N SER A 328 4.97 9.74 17.64
CA SER A 328 5.75 9.06 16.60
C SER A 328 6.75 8.06 17.20
N ALA A 329 7.30 7.17 16.39
CA ALA A 329 8.38 6.28 16.78
C ALA A 329 9.75 6.98 16.78
N HIS A 330 9.84 8.21 16.27
CA HIS A 330 11.07 8.96 16.18
C HIS A 330 11.52 9.42 17.55
N ASP A 331 12.58 8.80 18.05
CA ASP A 331 13.31 9.21 19.24
C ASP A 331 14.79 8.82 19.07
N ALA A 332 15.63 9.25 19.99
CA ALA A 332 17.06 8.89 19.98
C ALA A 332 17.28 7.37 20.01
N LYS A 333 16.45 6.63 20.74
CA LYS A 333 16.54 5.17 20.82
C LYS A 333 16.30 4.51 19.48
N TYR A 334 15.28 4.94 18.72
CA TYR A 334 15.01 4.41 17.39
C TYR A 334 16.16 4.67 16.41
N ALA A 335 16.70 5.90 16.39
CA ALA A 335 17.83 6.26 15.55
C ALA A 335 19.09 5.44 15.88
N HIS A 336 19.37 5.22 17.16
CA HIS A 336 20.46 4.34 17.61
C HIS A 336 20.22 2.89 17.19
N GLN A 337 19.01 2.36 17.39
CA GLN A 337 18.67 1.00 16.97
C GLN A 337 18.85 0.79 15.45
N ILE A 338 18.54 1.80 14.63
CA ILE A 338 18.79 1.75 13.19
C ILE A 338 20.30 1.67 12.88
N CYS A 339 21.15 2.31 13.67
CA CYS A 339 22.61 2.27 13.49
C CYS A 339 23.27 1.00 14.05
N GLU A 340 22.57 0.19 14.86
CA GLU A 340 23.13 -1.06 15.38
C GLU A 340 23.32 -2.12 14.28
N HIS A 341 24.46 -2.80 14.31
CA HIS A 341 24.84 -3.88 13.39
C HIS A 341 24.98 -5.21 14.13
N ASP A 342 24.01 -5.52 14.97
CA ASP A 342 23.93 -6.76 15.73
C ASP A 342 23.10 -7.84 15.03
N ASN A 343 22.81 -8.95 15.71
CA ASN A 343 21.98 -10.05 15.22
C ASN A 343 20.48 -9.75 15.23
N ASN A 344 20.07 -8.56 15.71
CA ASN A 344 18.66 -8.21 15.80
C ASN A 344 18.17 -7.50 14.54
N VAL A 345 16.89 -7.67 14.24
CA VAL A 345 16.20 -6.92 13.21
C VAL A 345 15.91 -5.52 13.75
N SER A 346 16.37 -4.48 13.05
CA SER A 346 16.23 -3.09 13.51
C SER A 346 14.82 -2.50 13.30
N ARG A 347 14.04 -3.04 12.37
CA ARG A 347 12.64 -2.63 12.14
C ARG A 347 11.80 -3.82 11.68
N TYR A 348 10.75 -4.14 12.42
CA TYR A 348 9.83 -5.22 12.12
C TYR A 348 8.44 -4.86 12.63
N ASN A 349 7.46 -4.70 11.72
CA ASN A 349 6.09 -4.33 12.06
C ASN A 349 6.00 -3.37 13.24
N ALA A 350 6.78 -2.29 13.17
CA ALA A 350 7.03 -1.42 14.29
C ALA A 350 7.35 -2.21 15.58
N ASN A 351 8.58 -2.61 15.77
CA ASN A 351 9.07 -3.19 17.02
C ASN A 351 9.03 -2.15 18.18
N CYS A 352 8.04 -1.25 18.13
CA CYS A 352 7.65 -0.32 19.16
C CYS A 352 6.55 -0.95 19.99
N ALA A 353 6.78 -1.09 21.28
CA ALA A 353 5.71 -1.34 22.24
C ALA A 353 4.91 -0.04 22.42
N GLY A 354 3.60 -0.13 22.61
CA GLY A 354 2.76 1.05 22.81
C GLY A 354 1.32 0.69 23.04
N THR A 355 0.44 1.66 22.81
CA THR A 355 -1.00 1.48 22.96
C THR A 355 -1.56 0.37 22.08
N GLU A 356 -2.75 -0.10 22.42
CA GLU A 356 -3.38 -1.22 21.75
C GLU A 356 -3.61 -0.99 20.26
N CYS A 357 -3.70 0.26 19.78
CA CYS A 357 -3.88 0.55 18.35
C CYS A 357 -2.64 0.22 17.50
N ASN A 358 -1.42 0.32 18.07
CA ASN A 358 -0.19 -0.03 17.36
C ASN A 358 -0.13 -1.53 17.09
N ARG A 359 0.03 -1.91 15.84
CA ARG A 359 0.03 -3.32 15.37
C ARG A 359 -1.21 -4.11 15.81
N SER A 360 -2.36 -3.43 15.85
CA SER A 360 -3.63 -4.07 16.20
C SER A 360 -4.17 -4.97 15.08
N GLU A 361 -3.79 -4.71 13.86
CA GLU A 361 -4.29 -5.38 12.64
C GLU A 361 -5.81 -5.53 12.60
N GLY A 362 -6.51 -4.52 13.12
CA GLY A 362 -7.97 -4.48 13.18
C GLY A 362 -8.59 -5.16 14.39
N LYS A 363 -7.82 -5.57 15.42
CA LYS A 363 -8.34 -6.11 16.69
C LYS A 363 -8.90 -5.04 17.63
N VAL A 364 -8.81 -3.79 17.23
CA VAL A 364 -9.56 -2.63 17.75
C VAL A 364 -9.99 -1.79 16.55
N LEU A 365 -11.04 -0.99 16.70
CA LEU A 365 -11.46 -0.04 15.67
C LEU A 365 -10.92 1.34 15.99
N ILE A 366 -9.90 1.79 15.26
CA ILE A 366 -9.28 3.10 15.43
C ILE A 366 -10.22 4.19 14.91
N LEU A 367 -10.44 5.25 15.69
CA LEU A 367 -11.28 6.39 15.34
C LEU A 367 -10.47 7.62 14.94
N ALA A 368 -9.40 7.91 15.68
CA ALA A 368 -8.49 9.02 15.39
C ALA A 368 -7.10 8.74 15.97
N THR A 369 -6.08 9.39 15.41
CA THR A 369 -4.68 9.29 15.84
C THR A 369 -4.01 10.66 15.83
N VAL A 370 -3.03 10.87 16.71
CA VAL A 370 -2.18 12.07 16.71
C VAL A 370 -0.80 11.69 16.20
N HIS A 371 -0.26 12.49 15.29
CA HIS A 371 1.07 12.28 14.71
C HIS A 371 1.93 13.53 14.81
N ASP A 372 3.23 13.35 15.06
CA ASP A 372 4.20 14.42 14.91
C ASP A 372 4.36 14.79 13.44
N THR A 373 4.62 16.06 13.19
CA THR A 373 5.20 16.55 11.93
C THR A 373 6.68 16.80 12.16
N PHE A 374 7.46 16.78 11.10
CA PHE A 374 8.91 16.85 11.17
C PHE A 374 9.41 18.12 10.50
N GLN A 375 10.56 18.62 10.93
CA GLN A 375 11.24 19.71 10.26
C GLN A 375 11.61 19.29 8.84
N LYS A 376 11.24 20.10 7.87
CA LYS A 376 11.65 19.92 6.48
C LYS A 376 13.13 20.29 6.34
N PRO A 377 13.93 19.52 5.59
CA PRO A 377 15.32 19.90 5.35
C PRO A 377 15.40 21.22 4.58
N LEU A 378 16.41 22.04 4.89
CA LEU A 378 16.70 23.33 4.22
C LEU A 378 17.09 23.10 2.76
N SER A 379 17.82 22.01 2.49
CA SER A 379 18.18 21.56 1.15
C SER A 379 18.32 20.05 1.14
N THR A 380 18.22 19.44 -0.06
CA THR A 380 18.38 17.99 -0.25
C THR A 380 19.29 17.72 -1.42
N ARG A 381 20.09 16.66 -1.32
CA ARG A 381 20.88 16.09 -2.43
C ARG A 381 20.54 14.61 -2.57
N THR A 382 20.44 14.15 -3.81
CA THR A 382 20.06 12.77 -4.12
C THR A 382 21.11 12.14 -5.03
N PHE A 383 21.49 10.91 -4.70
CA PHE A 383 22.54 10.19 -5.39
C PHE A 383 22.06 8.81 -5.82
N TRP A 384 22.50 8.38 -6.98
CA TRP A 384 22.50 6.99 -7.40
C TRP A 384 23.92 6.43 -7.30
N ILE A 385 24.07 5.42 -6.48
CA ILE A 385 25.37 4.79 -6.21
C ILE A 385 25.30 3.34 -6.68
N SER A 386 26.26 2.91 -7.45
CA SER A 386 26.33 1.54 -7.97
C SER A 386 27.57 0.84 -7.47
N PHE A 387 27.46 -0.44 -7.17
CA PHE A 387 28.51 -1.29 -6.60
C PHE A 387 28.67 -2.55 -7.46
N ASN A 388 29.91 -3.02 -7.58
CA ASN A 388 30.23 -4.22 -8.34
C ASN A 388 29.98 -5.51 -7.55
N ASP A 389 29.98 -5.44 -6.21
CA ASP A 389 29.70 -6.58 -5.36
C ASP A 389 28.84 -6.20 -4.13
N LEU A 390 28.12 -7.20 -3.60
CA LEU A 390 27.22 -7.02 -2.46
C LEU A 390 27.95 -6.57 -1.20
N GLN A 391 29.17 -7.08 -0.96
CA GLN A 391 29.89 -6.74 0.25
C GLN A 391 30.25 -5.24 0.29
N THR A 392 30.69 -4.68 -0.84
CA THR A 392 30.93 -3.23 -0.95
C THR A 392 29.65 -2.42 -0.69
N ALA A 393 28.48 -2.89 -1.15
CA ALA A 393 27.20 -2.23 -0.85
C ALA A 393 26.83 -2.33 0.64
N LEU A 394 27.11 -3.45 1.31
CA LEU A 394 26.87 -3.63 2.74
C LEU A 394 27.81 -2.77 3.58
N ASP A 395 29.10 -2.69 3.19
CA ASP A 395 30.07 -1.81 3.85
C ASP A 395 29.68 -0.34 3.70
N PHE A 396 29.21 0.08 2.51
CA PHE A 396 28.65 1.42 2.30
C PHE A 396 27.47 1.71 3.24
N ARG A 397 26.53 0.76 3.39
CA ARG A 397 25.43 0.90 4.34
C ARG A 397 25.93 1.14 5.75
N ARG A 398 26.89 0.33 6.22
CA ARG A 398 27.45 0.41 7.56
C ARG A 398 28.27 1.68 7.78
N ASP A 399 29.28 1.92 6.92
CA ASP A 399 30.34 2.90 7.17
C ASP A 399 29.97 4.33 6.73
N VAL A 400 28.95 4.47 5.84
CA VAL A 400 28.53 5.78 5.33
C VAL A 400 27.13 6.15 5.81
N CYS A 401 26.17 5.25 5.66
CA CYS A 401 24.77 5.60 5.91
C CYS A 401 24.38 5.50 7.38
N LEU A 402 24.94 4.54 8.13
CA LEU A 402 24.52 4.18 9.48
C LEU A 402 25.64 4.36 10.52
N ASP A 403 26.68 5.09 10.16
CA ASP A 403 27.83 5.34 11.05
C ASP A 403 27.42 6.15 12.30
N ASN A 404 26.49 7.11 12.12
CA ASN A 404 26.04 7.98 13.21
C ASN A 404 24.53 8.26 13.15
N ALA A 405 23.85 8.08 14.30
CA ALA A 405 22.43 8.32 14.45
C ALA A 405 22.01 9.79 14.19
N ASP A 406 22.88 10.75 14.49
CA ASP A 406 22.61 12.18 14.31
C ASP A 406 22.67 12.61 12.84
N ASP A 407 23.42 11.88 12.02
CA ASP A 407 23.70 12.20 10.62
C ASP A 407 23.01 11.23 9.63
N LEU A 408 21.95 10.54 10.05
CA LEU A 408 21.23 9.62 9.19
C LEU A 408 20.73 10.31 7.91
N PRO A 409 20.85 9.67 6.74
CA PRO A 409 20.21 10.13 5.52
C PRO A 409 18.69 10.14 5.64
N LEU A 410 18.00 10.88 4.78
CA LEU A 410 16.55 10.89 4.71
C LEU A 410 16.02 9.51 4.30
N SER A 411 16.62 8.93 3.26
CA SER A 411 16.28 7.60 2.76
C SER A 411 17.48 6.91 2.14
N VAL A 412 17.51 5.60 2.22
CA VAL A 412 18.46 4.73 1.53
C VAL A 412 17.72 3.54 0.98
N GLU A 413 17.59 3.49 -0.34
CA GLU A 413 16.87 2.44 -1.05
C GLU A 413 17.87 1.62 -1.87
N TYR A 414 17.85 0.32 -1.70
CA TYR A 414 18.73 -0.60 -2.43
C TYR A 414 17.91 -1.37 -3.48
N MET A 415 18.58 -1.76 -4.54
CA MET A 415 18.12 -2.76 -5.51
C MET A 415 19.27 -3.52 -6.16
N ASP A 416 19.04 -4.78 -6.47
CA ASP A 416 19.97 -5.60 -7.22
C ASP A 416 19.77 -5.46 -8.73
N ARG A 417 20.62 -6.15 -9.49
CA ARG A 417 20.63 -6.16 -10.94
C ARG A 417 19.33 -6.68 -11.54
N ASP A 418 18.77 -7.76 -11.00
CA ASP A 418 17.51 -8.30 -11.51
C ASP A 418 16.35 -7.32 -11.35
N THR A 419 16.31 -6.60 -10.22
CA THR A 419 15.34 -5.51 -10.01
C THR A 419 15.51 -4.39 -11.02
N PHE A 420 16.75 -3.93 -11.23
CA PHE A 420 17.05 -2.89 -12.21
C PHE A 420 16.60 -3.30 -13.62
N ASP A 421 16.96 -4.52 -14.05
CA ASP A 421 16.64 -5.03 -15.38
C ASP A 421 15.13 -5.20 -15.61
N VAL A 422 14.40 -5.74 -14.61
CA VAL A 422 12.94 -5.91 -14.71
C VAL A 422 12.23 -4.56 -14.79
N ILE A 423 12.65 -3.58 -14.00
CA ILE A 423 12.07 -2.22 -14.10
C ILE A 423 12.35 -1.61 -15.48
N ASP A 424 13.56 -1.74 -16.00
CA ASP A 424 13.91 -1.22 -17.34
C ASP A 424 13.14 -1.94 -18.45
N GLN A 425 12.90 -3.25 -18.32
CA GLN A 425 12.21 -4.07 -19.33
C GLN A 425 10.69 -3.92 -19.31
N SER A 426 10.06 -3.61 -18.17
CA SER A 426 8.60 -3.65 -18.03
C SER A 426 7.97 -2.49 -17.23
N GLY A 427 8.78 -1.59 -16.67
CA GLY A 427 8.32 -0.51 -15.81
C GLY A 427 8.35 0.90 -16.39
N ARG A 428 8.94 1.13 -17.57
CA ARG A 428 9.17 2.49 -18.11
C ARG A 428 7.89 3.30 -18.29
N ILE A 429 6.83 2.70 -18.83
CA ILE A 429 5.55 3.38 -19.05
C ILE A 429 4.98 3.83 -17.71
N MET A 430 4.88 2.92 -16.73
CA MET A 430 4.35 3.23 -15.41
C MET A 430 5.20 4.28 -14.69
N ALA A 431 6.52 4.17 -14.77
CA ALA A 431 7.43 5.16 -14.20
C ALA A 431 7.29 6.53 -14.87
N THR A 432 7.07 6.58 -16.19
CA THR A 432 6.79 7.84 -16.91
C THR A 432 5.50 8.47 -16.42
N VAL A 433 4.45 7.69 -16.28
CA VAL A 433 3.18 8.17 -15.74
C VAL A 433 3.38 8.73 -14.32
N ILE A 434 4.04 8.01 -13.44
CA ILE A 434 4.33 8.47 -12.06
C ILE A 434 5.16 9.76 -12.07
N LYS A 435 6.18 9.84 -12.92
CA LYS A 435 7.04 11.03 -13.05
C LYS A 435 6.25 12.26 -13.49
N VAL A 436 5.31 12.10 -14.42
CA VAL A 436 4.54 13.23 -14.98
C VAL A 436 3.38 13.63 -14.09
N VAL A 437 2.67 12.66 -13.54
CA VAL A 437 1.40 12.88 -12.79
C VAL A 437 1.62 12.96 -11.28
N GLY A 438 2.75 12.43 -10.79
CA GLY A 438 3.03 12.27 -9.37
C GLY A 438 2.34 11.06 -8.74
N LEU A 439 2.88 10.58 -7.62
CA LEU A 439 2.35 9.44 -6.89
C LEU A 439 0.97 9.69 -6.26
N THR A 440 0.61 10.95 -6.02
CA THR A 440 -0.62 11.34 -5.30
C THR A 440 -1.72 11.89 -6.22
N GLY A 441 -1.49 11.89 -7.53
CA GLY A 441 -2.39 12.50 -8.51
C GLY A 441 -3.73 11.77 -8.69
N SER A 442 -4.82 12.53 -8.83
CA SER A 442 -6.14 11.99 -9.18
C SER A 442 -6.12 11.21 -10.51
N THR A 443 -5.30 11.65 -11.45
CA THR A 443 -5.13 11.01 -12.76
C THR A 443 -4.56 9.60 -12.64
N LEU A 444 -3.59 9.36 -11.77
CA LEU A 444 -3.05 8.01 -11.55
C LEU A 444 -4.13 7.06 -11.02
N ARG A 445 -4.98 7.56 -10.11
CA ARG A 445 -6.13 6.81 -9.60
C ARG A 445 -7.16 6.50 -10.70
N GLN A 446 -7.43 7.46 -11.58
CA GLN A 446 -8.33 7.23 -12.72
C GLN A 446 -7.78 6.16 -13.69
N LEU A 447 -6.50 6.23 -14.04
CA LEU A 447 -5.83 5.22 -14.86
C LEU A 447 -5.89 3.83 -14.20
N TRP A 448 -5.67 3.78 -12.88
CA TRP A 448 -5.83 2.55 -12.11
C TRP A 448 -7.26 2.01 -12.18
N ASN A 449 -8.27 2.85 -12.01
CA ASN A 449 -9.67 2.43 -12.14
C ASN A 449 -10.01 1.92 -13.53
N VAL A 450 -9.47 2.54 -14.59
CA VAL A 450 -9.61 2.04 -15.97
C VAL A 450 -8.97 0.66 -16.12
N LYS A 451 -7.74 0.46 -15.60
CA LYS A 451 -7.10 -0.86 -15.58
C LYS A 451 -8.00 -1.90 -14.93
N LEU A 452 -8.53 -1.58 -13.75
CA LEU A 452 -9.42 -2.47 -13.02
C LEU A 452 -10.72 -2.78 -13.77
N TRP A 453 -11.29 -1.78 -14.44
CA TRP A 453 -12.48 -1.98 -15.25
C TRP A 453 -12.18 -2.92 -16.44
N VAL A 454 -11.06 -2.76 -17.13
CA VAL A 454 -10.64 -3.67 -18.21
C VAL A 454 -10.44 -5.09 -17.66
N GLU A 455 -9.76 -5.24 -16.51
CA GLU A 455 -9.54 -6.52 -15.86
C GLU A 455 -10.84 -7.20 -15.41
N SER A 456 -11.91 -6.42 -15.19
CA SER A 456 -13.23 -6.92 -14.77
C SER A 456 -14.12 -7.38 -15.92
N LEU A 457 -13.69 -7.23 -17.15
CA LEU A 457 -14.53 -7.65 -18.29
C LEU A 457 -14.72 -9.18 -18.28
N PRO A 458 -15.93 -9.67 -18.53
CA PRO A 458 -16.22 -11.11 -18.54
C PRO A 458 -15.70 -11.79 -19.81
N ILE A 459 -14.45 -11.57 -20.12
CA ILE A 459 -13.76 -12.07 -21.31
C ILE A 459 -12.51 -12.83 -20.82
N SER A 460 -12.34 -14.06 -21.29
CA SER A 460 -11.18 -14.88 -20.94
C SER A 460 -9.86 -14.14 -21.15
N GLY A 461 -9.02 -14.10 -20.13
CA GLY A 461 -7.72 -13.42 -20.18
C GLY A 461 -7.76 -11.90 -20.05
N ALA A 462 -8.93 -11.26 -19.87
CA ALA A 462 -9.04 -9.81 -19.75
C ALA A 462 -8.21 -9.24 -18.59
N HIS A 463 -8.09 -9.97 -17.50
CA HIS A 463 -7.29 -9.64 -16.32
C HIS A 463 -5.77 -9.52 -16.59
N LEU A 464 -5.31 -10.03 -17.74
CA LEU A 464 -3.92 -9.92 -18.18
C LEU A 464 -3.69 -8.86 -19.27
N TRP A 465 -4.74 -8.36 -19.91
CA TRP A 465 -4.61 -7.53 -21.10
C TRP A 465 -3.82 -6.25 -20.87
N CYS A 466 -4.08 -5.57 -19.79
CA CYS A 466 -3.36 -4.33 -19.47
C CYS A 466 -1.86 -4.59 -19.26
N ASP A 467 -1.50 -5.62 -18.53
CA ASP A 467 -0.10 -5.96 -18.28
C ASP A 467 0.60 -6.46 -19.55
N LYS A 468 -0.07 -7.26 -20.38
CA LYS A 468 0.45 -7.67 -21.71
C LYS A 468 0.70 -6.46 -22.62
N LEU A 469 -0.24 -5.51 -22.67
CA LEU A 469 -0.10 -4.28 -23.44
C LEU A 469 1.06 -3.43 -22.94
N LEU A 470 1.16 -3.22 -21.63
CA LEU A 470 2.25 -2.48 -21.00
C LEU A 470 3.60 -3.12 -21.30
N TYR A 471 3.71 -4.45 -21.17
CA TYR A 471 4.93 -5.17 -21.46
C TYR A 471 5.35 -5.03 -22.93
N PHE A 472 4.39 -5.18 -23.85
CA PHE A 472 4.64 -5.04 -25.29
C PHE A 472 5.09 -3.63 -25.70
N LEU A 473 4.46 -2.59 -25.13
CA LEU A 473 4.76 -1.20 -25.47
C LEU A 473 5.99 -0.64 -24.72
N ASN A 474 6.43 -1.28 -23.65
CA ASN A 474 7.51 -0.78 -22.80
C ASN A 474 8.81 -0.46 -23.54
N PRO A 475 9.32 -1.29 -24.49
CA PRO A 475 10.55 -0.99 -25.24
C PRO A 475 10.47 0.26 -26.13
N MET A 476 9.24 0.72 -26.45
CA MET A 476 9.01 1.93 -27.25
C MET A 476 9.15 3.22 -26.42
N CYS A 477 9.13 3.09 -25.09
CA CYS A 477 9.28 4.23 -24.18
C CYS A 477 10.75 4.48 -23.85
N PRO A 478 11.18 5.75 -23.74
CA PRO A 478 12.55 6.07 -23.33
C PRO A 478 12.83 5.59 -21.91
N ALA A 479 14.11 5.37 -21.62
CA ALA A 479 14.55 5.08 -20.26
C ALA A 479 14.22 6.23 -19.31
N ILE A 480 13.85 5.91 -18.07
CA ILE A 480 13.46 6.89 -17.04
C ILE A 480 14.65 7.55 -16.40
N LEU A 481 15.70 6.78 -16.16
CA LEU A 481 16.95 7.27 -15.58
C LEU A 481 17.83 7.94 -16.66
N PRO A 482 18.64 8.92 -16.27
CA PRO A 482 19.62 9.52 -17.17
C PRO A 482 20.57 8.50 -17.80
N LYS A 483 21.02 8.76 -19.02
CA LYS A 483 21.89 7.84 -19.77
C LYS A 483 23.12 7.41 -18.98
N ARG A 484 23.79 8.34 -18.26
CA ARG A 484 24.95 8.05 -17.39
C ARG A 484 24.63 7.03 -16.29
N ILE A 485 23.45 7.12 -15.68
CA ILE A 485 22.98 6.17 -14.64
C ILE A 485 22.63 4.82 -15.27
N MET A 486 21.93 4.84 -16.42
CA MET A 486 21.58 3.61 -17.13
C MET A 486 22.81 2.81 -17.59
N GLU A 487 23.86 3.48 -18.07
CA GLU A 487 25.08 2.82 -18.53
C GLU A 487 25.82 2.15 -17.36
N VAL A 488 25.88 2.80 -16.19
CA VAL A 488 26.46 2.22 -14.99
C VAL A 488 25.56 1.14 -14.42
N GLY A 489 24.25 1.38 -14.36
CA GLY A 489 23.27 0.43 -13.88
C GLY A 489 23.28 -0.89 -14.65
N LYS A 490 23.62 -0.89 -15.94
CA LYS A 490 23.80 -2.11 -16.77
C LYS A 490 25.13 -2.83 -16.58
N LYS A 491 26.08 -2.23 -15.93
CA LYS A 491 27.44 -2.81 -15.73
C LYS A 491 27.65 -3.35 -14.34
N MET A 492 27.01 -2.74 -13.35
CA MET A 492 27.16 -3.08 -11.93
C MET A 492 25.97 -3.86 -11.39
N ASP A 493 26.16 -4.68 -10.38
CA ASP A 493 25.16 -5.64 -9.91
C ASP A 493 24.31 -5.15 -8.74
N HIS A 494 24.75 -4.09 -8.06
CA HIS A 494 24.06 -3.58 -6.87
C HIS A 494 23.96 -2.05 -6.92
N HIS A 495 22.83 -1.51 -6.49
CA HIS A 495 22.53 -0.08 -6.58
C HIS A 495 21.89 0.42 -5.31
N ALA A 496 22.24 1.65 -4.92
CA ALA A 496 21.56 2.37 -3.83
C ALA A 496 21.16 3.77 -4.31
N ALA A 497 19.91 4.13 -4.03
CA ALA A 497 19.40 5.50 -4.12
C ALA A 497 19.43 6.12 -2.73
N ILE A 498 20.17 7.19 -2.53
CA ILE A 498 20.30 7.85 -1.25
C ILE A 498 19.85 9.32 -1.36
N SER A 499 19.01 9.76 -0.42
CA SER A 499 18.65 11.17 -0.24
C SER A 499 19.22 11.69 1.07
N VAL A 500 19.90 12.82 1.02
CA VAL A 500 20.52 13.48 2.17
C VAL A 500 19.91 14.86 2.35
N GLY A 501 19.59 15.23 3.59
CA GLY A 501 18.99 16.53 3.93
C GLY A 501 19.91 17.34 4.84
N GLU A 502 19.95 18.66 4.63
CA GLU A 502 20.59 19.62 5.52
C GLU A 502 19.57 20.22 6.48
N PHE A 503 19.87 20.23 7.77
CA PHE A 503 19.01 20.77 8.82
C PHE A 503 19.61 21.96 9.58
N GLY A 504 20.74 22.50 9.08
CA GLY A 504 21.43 23.65 9.69
C GLY A 504 22.53 23.27 10.69
N ASN A 505 22.90 22.00 10.75
CA ASN A 505 23.91 21.46 11.66
C ASN A 505 25.12 20.82 10.95
N GLY A 506 25.23 21.01 9.62
CA GLY A 506 26.30 20.45 8.79
C GLY A 506 26.27 18.93 8.66
N ASN A 507 25.15 18.31 8.92
CA ASN A 507 24.99 16.85 8.84
C ASN A 507 25.12 16.33 7.42
N MET A 508 24.70 17.11 6.42
CA MET A 508 24.86 16.74 5.01
C MET A 508 26.35 16.67 4.62
N ASP A 509 27.13 17.68 5.00
CA ASP A 509 28.57 17.72 4.66
C ASP A 509 29.32 16.54 5.30
N LYS A 510 29.05 16.24 6.57
CA LYS A 510 29.66 15.09 7.27
C LYS A 510 29.37 13.76 6.56
N LEU A 511 28.13 13.55 6.09
CA LEU A 511 27.78 12.34 5.36
C LEU A 511 28.46 12.30 3.99
N LEU A 512 28.55 13.43 3.29
CA LEU A 512 29.22 13.52 1.99
C LEU A 512 30.72 13.31 2.11
N ASP A 513 31.36 13.78 3.17
CA ASP A 513 32.79 13.52 3.46
C ASP A 513 33.05 12.03 3.67
N ARG A 514 32.17 11.34 4.44
CA ARG A 514 32.22 9.88 4.59
C ARG A 514 32.05 9.16 3.26
N LEU A 515 31.09 9.60 2.43
CA LEU A 515 30.85 9.02 1.11
C LEU A 515 32.08 9.17 0.19
N GLN A 516 32.71 10.34 0.19
CA GLN A 516 33.89 10.60 -0.61
C GLN A 516 35.13 9.80 -0.13
N ALA A 517 35.33 9.71 1.18
CA ALA A 517 36.37 8.89 1.78
C ALA A 517 36.16 7.40 1.42
N PHE A 518 34.93 6.90 1.53
CA PHE A 518 34.57 5.53 1.17
C PHE A 518 34.85 5.24 -0.32
N ALA A 519 34.42 6.15 -1.21
CA ALA A 519 34.67 5.99 -2.64
C ALA A 519 36.15 6.01 -3.00
N SER A 520 36.93 6.85 -2.33
CA SER A 520 38.40 6.91 -2.51
C SER A 520 39.10 5.63 -2.05
N LYS A 521 38.62 5.02 -0.96
CA LYS A 521 39.13 3.75 -0.41
C LYS A 521 38.87 2.56 -1.36
N HIS A 522 37.70 2.48 -1.95
CA HIS A 522 37.29 1.32 -2.77
C HIS A 522 37.63 1.44 -4.25
N GLY A 523 37.78 2.65 -4.77
CA GLY A 523 38.11 2.93 -6.17
C GLY A 523 36.93 2.81 -7.15
N LYS A 524 37.11 3.36 -8.36
CA LYS A 524 36.04 3.48 -9.39
C LYS A 524 35.57 2.14 -9.96
N ASP A 525 36.38 1.09 -9.83
CA ASP A 525 35.98 -0.25 -10.32
C ASP A 525 34.98 -0.91 -9.39
N LYS A 526 34.91 -0.52 -8.11
CA LYS A 526 33.99 -1.09 -7.13
C LYS A 526 32.78 -0.21 -6.83
N ILE A 527 32.91 1.11 -6.96
CA ILE A 527 31.85 2.06 -6.65
C ILE A 527 31.80 3.20 -7.66
N VAL A 528 30.61 3.52 -8.15
CA VAL A 528 30.36 4.69 -9.00
C VAL A 528 29.21 5.50 -8.41
N ILE A 529 29.47 6.80 -8.19
CA ILE A 529 28.53 7.74 -7.60
C ILE A 529 28.01 8.69 -8.70
N ASN A 530 26.72 8.79 -8.83
CA ASN A 530 26.03 9.74 -9.71
C ASN A 530 25.09 10.61 -8.89
N GLU A 531 25.38 11.88 -8.78
CA GLU A 531 24.47 12.86 -8.19
C GLU A 531 23.38 13.24 -9.18
N CYS A 532 22.13 13.36 -8.72
CA CYS A 532 21.04 13.91 -9.51
C CYS A 532 21.27 15.40 -9.77
N GLN A 533 21.21 15.82 -11.03
CA GLN A 533 21.52 17.19 -11.47
C GLN A 533 20.28 18.10 -11.55
N SER A 534 19.09 17.54 -11.35
CA SER A 534 17.81 18.27 -11.41
C SER A 534 16.69 17.56 -10.69
N ASP A 535 15.64 18.28 -10.34
CA ASP A 535 14.42 17.70 -9.76
C ASP A 535 13.79 16.66 -10.68
N ALA A 536 13.90 16.82 -11.99
CA ALA A 536 13.39 15.85 -12.95
C ALA A 536 14.14 14.51 -12.88
N GLU A 537 15.44 14.51 -12.55
CA GLU A 537 16.20 13.29 -12.31
C GLU A 537 15.84 12.64 -10.97
N VAL A 538 15.66 13.45 -9.92
CA VAL A 538 15.17 12.96 -8.62
C VAL A 538 13.79 12.31 -8.75
N GLN A 539 12.87 12.96 -9.46
CA GLN A 539 11.54 12.38 -9.76
C GLN A 539 11.63 11.10 -10.59
N GLY A 540 12.54 11.06 -11.58
CA GLY A 540 12.79 9.86 -12.38
C GLY A 540 13.32 8.70 -11.53
N LEU A 541 14.25 8.96 -10.63
CA LEU A 541 14.82 7.98 -9.72
C LEU A 541 13.77 7.45 -8.74
N THR A 542 12.98 8.36 -8.16
CA THR A 542 11.85 8.00 -7.30
C THR A 542 10.83 7.12 -8.04
N ALA A 543 10.42 7.53 -9.24
CA ALA A 543 9.50 6.77 -10.05
C ALA A 543 10.05 5.38 -10.41
N PHE A 544 11.34 5.30 -10.77
CA PHE A 544 12.01 4.03 -11.07
C PHE A 544 11.96 3.07 -9.88
N ARG A 545 12.22 3.55 -8.67
CA ARG A 545 12.16 2.72 -7.46
C ARG A 545 10.73 2.26 -7.14
N PHE A 546 9.73 3.14 -7.26
CA PHE A 546 8.36 2.83 -6.87
C PHE A 546 7.61 1.90 -7.84
N VAL A 547 8.09 1.73 -9.07
CA VAL A 547 7.46 0.79 -10.01
C VAL A 547 7.99 -0.63 -9.92
N ALA A 548 8.89 -0.97 -9.00
CA ALA A 548 9.48 -2.29 -8.89
C ALA A 548 8.42 -3.41 -8.83
N ALA A 549 7.51 -3.35 -7.85
CA ALA A 549 6.46 -4.36 -7.70
C ALA A 549 5.47 -4.43 -8.89
N PRO A 550 4.88 -3.32 -9.41
CA PRO A 550 4.04 -3.43 -10.59
C PRO A 550 4.82 -3.82 -11.86
N ALA A 551 6.10 -3.46 -12.00
CA ALA A 551 6.94 -3.91 -13.12
C ALA A 551 7.18 -5.42 -13.06
N PHE A 552 7.37 -5.99 -11.88
CA PHE A 552 7.49 -7.43 -11.68
C PHE A 552 6.26 -8.17 -12.20
N ARG A 553 5.04 -7.76 -11.81
CA ARG A 553 3.80 -8.35 -12.34
C ARG A 553 3.76 -8.28 -13.86
N THR A 554 4.01 -7.09 -14.43
CA THR A 554 3.99 -6.88 -15.88
C THR A 554 5.02 -7.76 -16.58
N TRP A 555 6.20 -7.94 -16.00
CA TRP A 555 7.24 -8.83 -16.50
C TRP A 555 6.79 -10.30 -16.46
N CYS A 556 6.26 -10.77 -15.35
CA CYS A 556 5.74 -12.15 -15.22
C CYS A 556 4.66 -12.44 -16.25
N VAL A 557 3.68 -11.55 -16.39
CA VAL A 557 2.62 -11.68 -17.40
C VAL A 557 3.17 -11.69 -18.81
N GLY A 558 4.17 -10.85 -19.09
CA GLY A 558 4.81 -10.76 -20.41
C GLY A 558 5.64 -11.98 -20.77
N GLU A 559 6.35 -12.57 -19.82
CA GLU A 559 7.20 -13.75 -20.02
C GLU A 559 6.46 -15.08 -19.79
N GLY A 560 5.21 -15.05 -19.31
CA GLY A 560 4.47 -16.27 -18.96
C GLY A 560 5.03 -16.97 -17.73
N ALA A 561 5.59 -16.19 -16.77
CA ALA A 561 6.18 -16.70 -15.55
C ALA A 561 5.20 -16.64 -14.38
N GLN A 562 5.38 -17.54 -13.40
CA GLN A 562 4.71 -17.46 -12.11
C GLN A 562 5.48 -16.49 -11.21
N GLY A 563 4.77 -15.58 -10.55
CA GLY A 563 5.38 -14.60 -9.65
C GLY A 563 4.95 -14.81 -8.20
N VAL A 564 5.91 -14.83 -7.28
CA VAL A 564 5.66 -14.81 -5.83
C VAL A 564 6.44 -13.70 -5.19
N SER A 565 5.92 -13.14 -4.10
CA SER A 565 6.58 -12.06 -3.36
C SER A 565 6.58 -12.35 -1.87
N VAL A 566 7.68 -12.02 -1.21
CA VAL A 566 7.85 -12.13 0.24
C VAL A 566 8.48 -10.85 0.77
N ASP A 567 7.87 -10.28 1.81
CA ASP A 567 8.43 -9.13 2.52
C ASP A 567 8.96 -9.58 3.87
N TYR A 568 10.22 -9.23 4.16
CA TYR A 568 10.86 -9.63 5.40
C TYR A 568 11.91 -8.61 5.85
N ALA A 569 12.27 -8.68 7.12
CA ALA A 569 13.36 -7.89 7.67
C ALA A 569 14.50 -8.82 8.12
N LEU A 570 15.75 -8.46 7.82
CA LEU A 570 16.93 -9.20 8.22
C LEU A 570 17.79 -8.39 9.18
N PRO A 571 18.57 -9.06 10.05
CA PRO A 571 19.68 -8.42 10.76
C PRO A 571 20.67 -7.79 9.78
N LYS A 572 21.26 -6.66 10.16
CA LYS A 572 22.17 -5.93 9.26
C LYS A 572 23.57 -6.51 9.20
N ASN A 573 24.00 -7.25 10.22
CA ASN A 573 25.27 -7.95 10.24
C ASN A 573 25.30 -9.22 9.36
N GLY A 574 24.14 -9.77 9.03
CA GLY A 574 24.04 -11.04 8.30
C GLY A 574 24.25 -10.92 6.80
N GLY A 575 23.73 -9.89 6.17
CA GLY A 575 23.89 -9.56 4.73
C GLY A 575 23.63 -10.67 3.71
N GLN A 576 23.39 -11.90 4.17
CA GLN A 576 23.27 -13.06 3.31
C GLN A 576 21.95 -13.10 2.58
N ILE A 577 21.99 -13.50 1.33
CA ILE A 577 20.79 -13.76 0.55
C ILE A 577 20.22 -15.11 1.03
N PRO A 578 18.94 -15.16 1.50
CA PRO A 578 18.32 -16.41 1.92
C PRO A 578 18.36 -17.45 0.79
N LYS A 579 18.70 -18.69 1.11
CA LYS A 579 18.82 -19.75 0.12
C LYS A 579 17.45 -20.37 -0.17
N ILE A 580 17.23 -20.72 -1.42
CA ILE A 580 16.08 -21.50 -1.90
C ILE A 580 16.60 -22.58 -2.84
N SER A 581 15.96 -23.74 -2.86
CA SER A 581 16.34 -24.88 -3.70
C SER A 581 15.98 -24.69 -5.17
N SER A 582 14.81 -24.10 -5.41
CA SER A 582 14.32 -23.83 -6.76
C SER A 582 15.03 -22.62 -7.39
N LYS A 583 15.47 -22.78 -8.65
CA LYS A 583 16.13 -21.67 -9.38
C LYS A 583 15.08 -20.75 -10.03
N PRO A 584 14.96 -19.47 -9.63
CA PRO A 584 14.07 -18.53 -10.28
C PRO A 584 14.61 -18.08 -11.64
N MET A 585 13.73 -17.68 -12.55
CA MET A 585 14.05 -16.98 -13.78
C MET A 585 14.57 -15.57 -13.49
N LYS A 586 13.95 -14.91 -12.50
CA LYS A 586 14.34 -13.62 -11.94
C LYS A 586 14.19 -13.64 -10.43
N ARG A 587 15.15 -13.03 -9.74
CA ARG A 587 15.15 -12.87 -8.29
C ARG A 587 15.39 -11.40 -7.96
N MET A 588 14.34 -10.62 -7.90
CA MET A 588 14.42 -9.20 -7.60
C MET A 588 14.54 -8.99 -6.09
N ARG A 589 15.57 -8.27 -5.65
CA ARG A 589 15.73 -7.85 -4.26
C ARG A 589 15.88 -6.35 -4.18
N TYR A 590 14.92 -5.71 -3.59
CA TYR A 590 14.96 -4.28 -3.33
C TYR A 590 14.52 -4.02 -1.87
N SER A 591 15.12 -3.02 -1.24
CA SER A 591 14.98 -2.89 0.21
C SER A 591 15.04 -1.44 0.69
N HIS A 592 14.39 -1.18 1.83
CA HIS A 592 14.73 -0.05 2.69
C HIS A 592 16.07 -0.36 3.37
N PHE A 593 17.16 0.01 2.69
CA PHE A 593 18.50 -0.51 2.96
C PHE A 593 18.99 -0.20 4.37
N GLY A 594 18.65 0.98 4.89
CA GLY A 594 19.06 1.38 6.24
C GLY A 594 18.51 0.49 7.35
N CYS A 595 17.27 0.07 7.27
CA CYS A 595 16.66 -0.84 8.25
C CYS A 595 16.64 -2.31 7.81
N ASN A 596 17.17 -2.62 6.64
CA ASN A 596 17.24 -3.96 6.05
C ASN A 596 15.88 -4.67 5.91
N VAL A 597 14.86 -3.91 5.58
CA VAL A 597 13.54 -4.43 5.18
C VAL A 597 13.57 -4.72 3.70
N VAL A 598 13.44 -5.98 3.34
CA VAL A 598 13.63 -6.50 1.99
C VAL A 598 12.29 -6.89 1.39
N HIS A 599 12.05 -6.42 0.18
CA HIS A 599 11.02 -6.91 -0.72
C HIS A 599 11.70 -7.86 -1.71
N GLU A 600 11.27 -9.09 -1.74
CA GLU A 600 11.84 -10.10 -2.63
C GLU A 600 10.75 -10.68 -3.53
N ASP A 601 10.91 -10.47 -4.84
CA ASP A 601 10.02 -10.96 -5.86
C ASP A 601 10.73 -12.05 -6.68
N LEU A 602 10.13 -13.24 -6.74
CA LEU A 602 10.68 -14.40 -7.41
C LEU A 602 9.79 -14.81 -8.58
N ALA A 603 10.35 -14.87 -9.77
CA ALA A 603 9.66 -15.35 -10.95
C ALA A 603 10.14 -16.75 -11.32
N PHE A 604 9.23 -17.68 -11.52
CA PHE A 604 9.51 -19.07 -11.86
C PHE A 604 8.86 -19.45 -13.20
N ALA A 605 9.45 -20.45 -13.86
CA ALA A 605 8.84 -21.08 -15.01
C ALA A 605 7.55 -21.82 -14.59
N PRO A 606 6.58 -22.00 -15.50
CA PRO A 606 5.26 -22.59 -15.20
C PRO A 606 5.31 -24.00 -14.57
N GLU A 607 6.36 -24.76 -14.83
CA GLU A 607 6.55 -26.11 -14.32
C GLU A 607 7.09 -26.18 -12.88
N VAL A 608 7.52 -25.07 -12.32
CA VAL A 608 8.07 -24.98 -10.94
C VAL A 608 6.93 -24.72 -9.96
N ASP A 609 6.93 -25.38 -8.82
CA ASP A 609 6.02 -25.05 -7.72
C ASP A 609 6.48 -23.76 -7.01
N ALA A 610 5.99 -22.63 -7.49
CA ALA A 610 6.32 -21.30 -6.98
C ALA A 610 5.84 -21.12 -5.52
N HIS A 611 4.72 -21.76 -5.14
CA HIS A 611 4.21 -21.70 -3.78
C HIS A 611 5.14 -22.43 -2.80
N ALA A 612 5.59 -23.63 -3.15
CA ALA A 612 6.57 -24.36 -2.34
C ALA A 612 7.87 -23.57 -2.17
N ALA A 613 8.38 -22.94 -3.25
CA ALA A 613 9.57 -22.09 -3.19
C ALA A 613 9.37 -20.87 -2.29
N LYS A 614 8.19 -20.24 -2.31
CA LYS A 614 7.81 -19.15 -1.40
C LYS A 614 7.80 -19.61 0.06
N MET A 615 7.23 -20.77 0.35
CA MET A 615 7.20 -21.32 1.71
C MET A 615 8.59 -21.70 2.20
N GLU A 616 9.46 -22.21 1.33
CA GLU A 616 10.87 -22.46 1.62
C GLU A 616 11.60 -21.15 1.97
N LEU A 617 11.43 -20.10 1.15
CA LEU A 617 12.02 -18.80 1.41
C LEU A 617 11.61 -18.23 2.78
N LYS A 618 10.31 -18.29 3.12
CA LYS A 618 9.81 -17.84 4.43
C LYS A 618 10.52 -18.58 5.58
N LYS A 619 10.64 -19.91 5.49
CA LYS A 619 11.33 -20.72 6.51
C LYS A 619 12.82 -20.37 6.60
N THR A 620 13.51 -20.27 5.48
CA THR A 620 14.94 -19.92 5.45
C THR A 620 15.19 -18.52 6.05
N VAL A 621 14.33 -17.54 5.73
CA VAL A 621 14.42 -16.20 6.33
C VAL A 621 14.30 -16.27 7.86
N GLU A 622 13.31 -16.99 8.36
CA GLU A 622 12.98 -16.98 9.79
C GLU A 622 13.93 -17.84 10.61
N PHE A 623 14.25 -19.06 10.14
CA PHE A 623 15.03 -20.03 10.93
C PHE A 623 16.53 -19.98 10.65
N ASP A 624 16.96 -19.73 9.39
CA ASP A 624 18.37 -19.80 9.03
C ASP A 624 19.04 -18.41 9.05
N ASN A 625 18.29 -17.34 8.74
CA ASN A 625 18.81 -15.99 8.61
C ASN A 625 18.45 -15.07 9.79
N GLY A 626 17.71 -15.55 10.79
CA GLY A 626 17.28 -14.74 11.95
C GLY A 626 16.36 -13.57 11.56
N GLY A 627 15.71 -13.66 10.39
CA GLY A 627 14.80 -12.66 9.89
C GLY A 627 13.43 -12.69 10.55
N LYS A 628 12.60 -11.72 10.22
CA LYS A 628 11.24 -11.57 10.70
C LYS A 628 10.27 -11.34 9.54
N LEU A 629 9.09 -11.95 9.64
CA LEU A 629 8.00 -11.92 8.66
C LEU A 629 6.67 -11.52 9.32
N PRO A 630 5.86 -10.71 8.65
CA PRO A 630 6.20 -9.80 7.56
C PRO A 630 6.94 -8.57 8.08
N ALA A 631 7.60 -7.81 7.20
CA ALA A 631 8.34 -6.62 7.63
C ALA A 631 7.45 -5.41 7.95
N GLU A 632 6.50 -5.04 7.07
CA GLU A 632 5.81 -3.75 7.14
C GLU A 632 4.32 -3.77 6.75
N HIS A 633 3.81 -4.89 6.25
CA HIS A 633 2.47 -4.94 5.64
C HIS A 633 1.40 -5.58 6.51
N GLY A 634 1.73 -5.94 7.76
CA GLY A 634 0.89 -6.72 8.64
C GLY A 634 0.82 -8.20 8.23
N HIS A 635 0.38 -9.05 9.15
CA HIS A 635 0.29 -10.49 8.93
C HIS A 635 -0.87 -10.83 7.96
N GLY A 636 -2.01 -10.16 8.13
CA GLY A 636 -3.20 -10.41 7.35
C GLY A 636 -3.61 -11.89 7.40
N THR A 637 -3.85 -12.47 6.23
CA THR A 637 -4.09 -13.91 6.04
C THR A 637 -2.88 -14.65 5.46
N GLU A 638 -1.80 -13.92 5.18
CA GLU A 638 -0.60 -14.43 4.50
C GLU A 638 0.45 -14.98 5.47
N TYR A 639 0.50 -14.45 6.68
CA TYR A 639 1.53 -14.79 7.67
C TYR A 639 0.91 -15.15 9.01
N HIS A 640 1.60 -16.00 9.77
CA HIS A 640 1.25 -16.31 11.14
C HIS A 640 1.92 -15.33 12.10
N ALA A 641 1.14 -14.74 12.98
CA ALA A 641 1.68 -13.86 14.01
C ALA A 641 2.40 -14.68 15.11
N PRO A 642 3.47 -14.16 15.70
CA PRO A 642 4.11 -14.78 16.85
C PRO A 642 3.14 -14.99 18.03
N PRO A 643 3.37 -16.00 18.89
CA PRO A 643 2.47 -16.31 20.00
C PRO A 643 2.17 -15.16 20.96
N ASP A 644 3.17 -14.34 21.26
CA ASP A 644 3.02 -13.14 22.10
C ASP A 644 2.10 -12.09 21.47
N THR A 645 2.19 -11.92 20.17
CA THR A 645 1.32 -11.03 19.40
C THR A 645 -0.12 -11.58 19.37
N GLN A 646 -0.30 -12.86 19.15
CA GLN A 646 -1.61 -13.52 19.18
C GLN A 646 -2.27 -13.39 20.55
N GLU A 647 -1.53 -13.63 21.64
CA GLU A 647 -2.03 -13.46 23.01
C GLU A 647 -2.41 -11.98 23.32
N ARG A 648 -1.62 -11.03 22.84
CA ARG A 648 -1.95 -9.61 22.93
C ARG A 648 -3.28 -9.31 22.23
N TRP A 649 -3.47 -9.79 21.01
CA TRP A 649 -4.70 -9.60 20.23
C TRP A 649 -5.94 -10.24 20.88
N LYS A 650 -5.81 -11.45 21.45
CA LYS A 650 -6.89 -12.09 22.22
C LYS A 650 -7.34 -11.27 23.43
N LYS A 651 -6.39 -10.62 24.09
CA LYS A 651 -6.70 -9.70 25.23
C LYS A 651 -7.37 -8.41 24.75
N MET A 652 -7.04 -7.92 23.56
CA MET A 652 -7.64 -6.70 22.99
C MET A 652 -9.08 -6.91 22.54
N ASP A 653 -9.39 -8.08 22.00
CA ASP A 653 -10.69 -8.46 21.43
C ASP A 653 -11.09 -9.87 21.92
N PRO A 654 -11.46 -10.03 23.21
CA PRO A 654 -11.73 -11.36 23.78
C PRO A 654 -12.93 -12.07 23.17
N LEU A 655 -13.82 -11.36 22.49
CA LEU A 655 -14.98 -11.94 21.80
C LEU A 655 -14.65 -12.39 20.37
N ASN A 656 -13.47 -12.04 19.85
CA ASN A 656 -13.11 -12.25 18.46
C ASN A 656 -14.13 -11.65 17.47
N VAL A 657 -14.58 -10.44 17.78
CA VAL A 657 -15.54 -9.68 16.96
C VAL A 657 -14.82 -8.94 15.84
N PHE A 658 -13.64 -8.37 16.13
CA PHE A 658 -12.88 -7.59 15.20
C PHE A 658 -11.92 -8.46 14.39
N ASN A 659 -12.02 -8.44 13.06
CA ASN A 659 -11.07 -9.04 12.14
C ASN A 659 -10.64 -10.48 12.50
N PRO A 660 -11.57 -11.45 12.67
CA PRO A 660 -11.21 -12.83 12.99
C PRO A 660 -10.30 -13.46 11.95
N GLY A 661 -9.41 -14.37 12.38
CA GLY A 661 -8.51 -15.11 11.50
C GLY A 661 -7.24 -14.36 11.08
N VAL A 662 -7.06 -13.09 11.48
CA VAL A 662 -5.84 -12.34 11.19
C VAL A 662 -4.63 -13.01 11.87
N GLY A 663 -3.50 -13.10 11.16
CA GLY A 663 -2.27 -13.66 11.69
C GLY A 663 -2.36 -15.12 12.15
N GLY A 664 -3.26 -15.91 11.54
CA GLY A 664 -3.46 -17.33 11.89
C GLY A 664 -4.29 -17.58 13.15
N LEU A 665 -4.95 -16.54 13.69
CA LEU A 665 -5.92 -16.74 14.78
C LEU A 665 -7.16 -17.51 14.33
N SER A 666 -7.90 -18.10 15.26
CA SER A 666 -9.20 -18.71 14.97
C SER A 666 -10.17 -17.69 14.39
N TYR A 667 -11.02 -18.14 13.48
CA TYR A 667 -12.14 -17.35 12.96
C TYR A 667 -13.34 -17.34 13.90
N LYS A 668 -13.49 -18.40 14.69
CA LYS A 668 -14.67 -18.62 15.52
C LYS A 668 -14.75 -17.68 16.71
N GLU A 669 -15.96 -17.51 17.20
CA GLU A 669 -16.26 -16.72 18.39
C GLU A 669 -15.36 -17.15 19.57
N ARG A 670 -14.83 -16.16 20.30
CA ARG A 670 -13.96 -16.35 21.48
C ARG A 670 -12.77 -17.28 21.23
N TYR A 671 -12.30 -17.33 19.99
CA TYR A 671 -11.15 -18.15 19.57
C TYR A 671 -11.34 -19.65 19.80
N GLN A 672 -12.58 -20.15 19.75
CA GLN A 672 -12.84 -21.59 19.79
C GLN A 672 -12.10 -22.30 18.66
N GLU A 673 -11.78 -23.61 18.87
CA GLU A 673 -11.11 -24.44 17.87
C GLU A 673 -12.06 -24.98 16.80
#